data_c0f4f520903f592ecbff14915401fd5e
#
_entry.id   c0f4f520903f592ecbff14915401fd5e
#
_cell.length_a   1.000
_cell.length_b   1.000
_cell.length_c   1.000
_cell.angle_alpha   90.00
_cell.angle_beta   90.00
_cell.angle_gamma   90.00
#
_symmetry.space_group_name_H-M   'P 1'
#
loop_
_entity.id
_entity.type
_entity.pdbx_description
1 polymer ?
#
loop_
_entity_poly.entity_id
_entity_poly.type
_entity_poly.pdbx_seq_one_letter_code
_entity_poly.pdbx_strand_id
1 'polypeptide(L)'
;MLISKEWLETYVDLDVSIEALAERITRTGIEVDDIQDFTKEIKNLVVGYVEEIAPHPDADKLNICQVNIGEETPVQIVCGAPNVGAGQTVIVAKVGGRLPGGIKIKRAKLRGQVSEGMICSLQEIGLPSNVVPKKFEDGIYQFATAIEPGTDALKALYLDDQMMEFDLTPNRSDALSMIGTAYEAAALYDKQVRKPETTVTAQPKAAHETLMVKVEDTTQVPYYSARVVENVQIAPSPEWMQARLMKAGIRPINNVVDISNYVMLEYGQPLHMFDKDHIGSNDIVVRLAHENEKMTTLDDQERELLSSDIVITNGQQPIALGGVMGGDFSEVTPETKNVIVEGAIFNPVAIRHTSRRLNLRSESSSRFEKGIATEFLDEAVDRACFLLETLAQGQVLDGRVTDGDLGALVTDITITADKVNRTVGFDLTEADIVRVFEQLGFNTEITNNDIHVKVPSRRRDITIEADLIEEIARIYGYDNIPSTLPVFEDVTSGALTDRQRKTRVVKRTLEGAGLSQAITYSLVDRERATAFTTTTHQTVELLMPMSEAHSTLRQSLIPHLIDATQYNVARKNQDIALYEIGNVFFGQEGQTLPEQVEYLSGIMTGEYVSNPWQGKKEVVDFYLVKGIVERIADQLALRFEYEITQIDGLHPGRTAAVTLNGEAIGFIGELHPTVAKTYDLGRTYVFELNYEKIMQQSVGYINYQPIPKFPGVTRDIALVVASEVRAASLIHTIHQNGGAILKDAHVFDVYEGEHMEAGKKSVAIRLTYLDENNTLTEEQVTKVHQAILAALEAQGATLRG
;
A
#
# COMPACT_ATOMS: atom_id res chain seq x y z
N MET A 1 -10.27 13.94 2.51
CA MET A 1 -10.53 15.37 2.84
C MET A 1 -12.01 15.58 3.10
N LEU A 2 -12.36 16.36 4.13
CA LEU A 2 -13.78 16.64 4.45
C LEU A 2 -14.25 17.89 3.69
N ILE A 3 -15.32 17.74 2.91
CA ILE A 3 -15.93 18.79 2.07
C ILE A 3 -17.31 19.12 2.60
N SER A 4 -17.49 20.35 3.07
CA SER A 4 -18.78 20.91 3.49
C SER A 4 -19.60 21.30 2.26
N LYS A 5 -20.85 20.83 2.17
CA LYS A 5 -21.76 21.20 1.08
C LYS A 5 -22.14 22.69 1.18
N GLU A 6 -22.46 23.16 2.39
CA GLU A 6 -22.79 24.58 2.64
C GLU A 6 -21.64 25.51 2.24
N TRP A 7 -20.41 25.15 2.58
CA TRP A 7 -19.23 25.93 2.18
C TRP A 7 -18.96 25.86 0.67
N LEU A 8 -19.06 24.68 0.06
CA LEU A 8 -18.89 24.48 -1.38
C LEU A 8 -19.90 25.33 -2.18
N GLU A 9 -21.15 25.41 -1.72
CA GLU A 9 -22.22 26.19 -2.37
C GLU A 9 -21.97 27.70 -2.33
N THR A 10 -21.03 28.20 -1.50
CA THR A 10 -20.61 29.61 -1.57
C THR A 10 -19.82 29.89 -2.85
N TYR A 11 -19.20 28.87 -3.47
CA TYR A 11 -18.39 29.03 -4.69
C TYR A 11 -19.10 28.53 -5.95
N VAL A 12 -19.97 27.58 -5.87
CA VAL A 12 -20.69 27.00 -7.01
C VAL A 12 -22.17 26.78 -6.67
N ASP A 13 -23.06 27.13 -7.58
CA ASP A 13 -24.50 27.00 -7.39
C ASP A 13 -24.95 25.58 -7.76
N LEU A 14 -25.17 24.73 -6.74
CA LEU A 14 -25.52 23.33 -6.90
C LEU A 14 -26.95 23.08 -6.38
N ASP A 15 -27.87 22.83 -7.29
CA ASP A 15 -29.26 22.43 -6.96
C ASP A 15 -29.41 20.90 -7.00
N VAL A 16 -28.58 20.21 -6.19
CA VAL A 16 -28.58 18.75 -6.12
C VAL A 16 -28.41 18.27 -4.68
N SER A 17 -28.91 17.07 -4.38
CA SER A 17 -28.65 16.44 -3.08
C SER A 17 -27.17 16.05 -2.94
N ILE A 18 -26.72 15.88 -1.70
CA ILE A 18 -25.34 15.49 -1.44
C ILE A 18 -25.05 14.08 -1.98
N GLU A 19 -26.03 13.18 -1.95
CA GLU A 19 -25.90 11.82 -2.48
C GLU A 19 -25.70 11.83 -4.00
N ALA A 20 -26.47 12.67 -4.72
CA ALA A 20 -26.32 12.81 -6.17
C ALA A 20 -24.98 13.47 -6.54
N LEU A 21 -24.52 14.45 -5.74
CA LEU A 21 -23.22 15.07 -5.92
C LEU A 21 -22.10 14.07 -5.69
N ALA A 22 -22.14 13.31 -4.59
CA ALA A 22 -21.15 12.30 -4.23
C ALA A 22 -21.06 11.18 -5.29
N GLU A 23 -22.22 10.67 -5.76
CA GLU A 23 -22.24 9.67 -6.82
C GLU A 23 -21.60 10.21 -8.11
N ARG A 24 -21.93 11.44 -8.49
CA ARG A 24 -21.41 12.06 -9.71
C ARG A 24 -19.90 12.26 -9.63
N ILE A 25 -19.40 12.77 -8.50
CA ILE A 25 -17.96 12.99 -8.26
C ILE A 25 -17.22 11.66 -8.28
N THR A 26 -17.74 10.62 -7.61
CA THR A 26 -17.14 9.28 -7.61
C THR A 26 -17.05 8.68 -9.01
N ARG A 27 -18.10 8.76 -9.80
CA ARG A 27 -18.11 8.24 -11.19
C ARG A 27 -17.15 8.97 -12.11
N THR A 28 -16.70 10.15 -11.75
CA THR A 28 -15.80 10.98 -12.58
C THR A 28 -14.38 11.07 -12.04
N GLY A 29 -14.01 10.25 -11.02
CA GLY A 29 -12.62 10.01 -10.67
C GLY A 29 -12.16 10.46 -9.29
N ILE A 30 -13.04 11.04 -8.45
CA ILE A 30 -12.73 11.32 -7.04
C ILE A 30 -13.66 10.46 -6.17
N GLU A 31 -13.11 9.50 -5.45
CA GLU A 31 -13.87 8.62 -4.57
C GLU A 31 -14.43 9.38 -3.36
N VAL A 32 -15.72 9.20 -3.09
CA VAL A 32 -16.39 9.69 -1.88
C VAL A 32 -16.62 8.50 -0.97
N ASP A 33 -15.85 8.42 0.12
CA ASP A 33 -15.87 7.31 1.07
C ASP A 33 -17.10 7.33 1.97
N ASP A 34 -17.47 8.51 2.48
CA ASP A 34 -18.56 8.66 3.44
C ASP A 34 -19.29 9.98 3.26
N ILE A 35 -20.57 9.98 3.69
CA ILE A 35 -21.41 11.15 3.78
C ILE A 35 -21.89 11.31 5.22
N GLN A 36 -21.41 12.33 5.89
CA GLN A 36 -21.80 12.68 7.25
C GLN A 36 -22.90 13.76 7.22
N ASP A 37 -23.96 13.53 7.95
CA ASP A 37 -25.09 14.47 8.07
C ASP A 37 -25.46 14.67 9.56
N PHE A 38 -25.03 15.79 10.12
CA PHE A 38 -25.28 16.12 11.52
C PHE A 38 -26.78 16.24 11.83
N THR A 39 -27.62 16.52 10.84
CA THR A 39 -29.07 16.71 11.06
C THR A 39 -29.85 15.40 11.17
N LYS A 40 -29.31 14.28 10.66
CA LYS A 40 -30.00 12.98 10.67
C LYS A 40 -30.06 12.33 12.04
N GLU A 41 -29.01 12.44 12.82
CA GLU A 41 -28.88 11.76 14.12
C GLU A 41 -29.39 12.61 15.27
N ILE A 42 -29.36 13.95 15.14
CA ILE A 42 -29.66 14.91 16.19
C ILE A 42 -31.11 15.42 16.02
N LYS A 43 -31.89 15.39 17.11
CA LYS A 43 -33.27 15.93 17.11
C LYS A 43 -33.56 16.68 18.41
N ASN A 44 -34.33 17.74 18.31
CA ASN A 44 -34.78 18.56 19.43
C ASN A 44 -33.61 19.16 20.24
N LEU A 45 -32.60 19.68 19.51
CA LEU A 45 -31.51 20.44 20.07
C LEU A 45 -31.79 21.93 19.87
N VAL A 46 -31.84 22.69 20.97
CA VAL A 46 -32.18 24.11 20.95
C VAL A 46 -31.17 24.95 21.72
N VAL A 47 -31.12 26.22 21.43
CA VAL A 47 -30.39 27.19 22.24
C VAL A 47 -31.20 27.42 23.53
N GLY A 48 -30.50 27.37 24.66
CA GLY A 48 -31.07 27.67 25.96
C GLY A 48 -30.35 28.83 26.66
N TYR A 49 -31.04 29.54 27.55
CA TYR A 49 -30.43 30.56 28.39
C TYR A 49 -30.54 30.15 29.85
N VAL A 50 -29.43 30.09 30.56
CA VAL A 50 -29.38 29.72 31.99
C VAL A 50 -29.75 30.94 32.81
N GLU A 51 -30.99 30.97 33.32
CA GLU A 51 -31.51 32.12 34.13
C GLU A 51 -30.94 32.05 35.55
N GLU A 52 -30.99 30.85 36.17
CA GLU A 52 -30.56 30.65 37.56
C GLU A 52 -29.77 29.34 37.69
N ILE A 53 -28.85 29.32 38.66
CA ILE A 53 -28.09 28.15 39.03
C ILE A 53 -28.00 28.01 40.55
N ALA A 54 -28.20 26.81 41.07
CA ALA A 54 -28.02 26.47 42.49
C ALA A 54 -27.23 25.17 42.63
N PRO A 55 -26.39 25.04 43.67
CA PRO A 55 -25.71 23.78 43.98
C PRO A 55 -26.73 22.66 44.27
N HIS A 56 -26.40 21.44 43.81
CA HIS A 56 -27.22 20.27 44.09
C HIS A 56 -27.13 19.89 45.58
N PRO A 57 -28.27 19.65 46.32
CA PRO A 57 -28.27 19.43 47.77
C PRO A 57 -27.49 18.16 48.18
N ASP A 58 -27.46 17.14 47.34
CA ASP A 58 -26.91 15.80 47.63
C ASP A 58 -25.71 15.41 46.72
N ALA A 59 -25.05 16.39 46.03
CA ALA A 59 -23.94 16.11 45.13
C ALA A 59 -23.04 17.33 44.87
N ASP A 60 -21.82 17.30 45.38
CA ASP A 60 -20.85 18.41 45.33
C ASP A 60 -20.46 18.87 43.91
N LYS A 61 -20.61 18.01 42.91
CA LYS A 61 -20.20 18.28 41.51
C LYS A 61 -21.40 18.58 40.58
N LEU A 62 -22.62 18.62 41.10
CA LEU A 62 -23.80 18.86 40.31
C LEU A 62 -24.43 20.23 40.63
N ASN A 63 -24.97 20.88 39.62
CA ASN A 63 -25.74 22.10 39.73
C ASN A 63 -27.13 21.88 39.18
N ILE A 64 -28.12 22.57 39.80
CA ILE A 64 -29.50 22.65 39.32
C ILE A 64 -29.62 23.97 38.57
N CYS A 65 -29.91 23.89 37.27
CA CYS A 65 -30.06 25.06 36.40
C CYS A 65 -31.52 25.26 36.03
N GLN A 66 -31.99 26.50 36.09
CA GLN A 66 -33.25 26.90 35.47
C GLN A 66 -32.92 27.49 34.10
N VAL A 67 -33.39 26.81 33.03
CA VAL A 67 -32.97 27.11 31.67
C VAL A 67 -34.20 27.48 30.84
N ASN A 68 -34.20 28.66 30.31
CA ASN A 68 -35.16 29.12 29.32
C ASN A 68 -34.83 28.51 27.96
N ILE A 69 -35.71 27.73 27.40
CA ILE A 69 -35.58 27.04 26.10
C ILE A 69 -36.61 27.52 25.07
N GLY A 70 -37.17 28.73 25.27
CA GLY A 70 -38.17 29.30 24.41
C GLY A 70 -39.60 28.79 24.71
N GLU A 71 -39.82 28.19 25.88
CA GLU A 71 -41.15 27.76 26.36
C GLU A 71 -41.68 28.74 27.40
N GLU A 72 -42.99 28.64 27.75
CA GLU A 72 -43.63 29.60 28.69
C GLU A 72 -42.94 29.64 30.06
N THR A 73 -42.34 28.57 30.49
CA THR A 73 -41.61 28.44 31.76
C THR A 73 -40.27 27.81 31.59
N PRO A 74 -39.24 28.29 32.32
CA PRO A 74 -37.93 27.65 32.32
C PRO A 74 -38.02 26.18 32.77
N VAL A 75 -37.16 25.33 32.19
CA VAL A 75 -37.02 23.91 32.55
C VAL A 75 -35.87 23.69 33.52
N GLN A 76 -36.07 22.79 34.47
CA GLN A 76 -35.02 22.39 35.39
C GLN A 76 -34.11 21.35 34.74
N ILE A 77 -32.78 21.63 34.67
CA ILE A 77 -31.78 20.73 34.18
C ILE A 77 -30.69 20.59 35.24
N VAL A 78 -30.30 19.34 35.54
CA VAL A 78 -29.17 19.03 36.43
C VAL A 78 -27.93 18.88 35.56
N CYS A 79 -26.93 19.72 35.79
CA CYS A 79 -25.70 19.75 35.01
C CYS A 79 -24.46 19.51 35.90
N GLY A 80 -23.52 18.67 35.41
CA GLY A 80 -22.25 18.38 36.09
C GLY A 80 -21.03 19.07 35.47
N ALA A 81 -21.23 19.91 34.47
CA ALA A 81 -20.14 20.59 33.81
C ALA A 81 -19.51 21.66 34.73
N PRO A 82 -18.18 21.75 34.82
CA PRO A 82 -17.50 22.69 35.72
C PRO A 82 -17.66 24.16 35.30
N ASN A 83 -17.99 24.41 34.05
CA ASN A 83 -18.08 25.74 33.44
C ASN A 83 -19.53 26.26 33.30
N VAL A 84 -20.56 25.57 33.83
CA VAL A 84 -21.93 26.02 33.76
C VAL A 84 -22.17 27.19 34.74
N GLY A 85 -22.86 28.25 34.31
CA GLY A 85 -23.14 29.44 35.09
C GLY A 85 -24.43 30.16 34.65
N ALA A 86 -24.98 30.97 35.54
CA ALA A 86 -26.10 31.84 35.20
C ALA A 86 -25.70 32.92 34.19
N GLY A 87 -26.62 33.33 33.32
CA GLY A 87 -26.37 34.31 32.27
C GLY A 87 -25.75 33.73 30.97
N GLN A 88 -25.56 32.42 30.89
CA GLN A 88 -24.92 31.75 29.73
C GLN A 88 -25.97 31.33 28.70
N THR A 89 -25.65 31.54 27.44
CA THR A 89 -26.35 30.96 26.30
C THR A 89 -25.69 29.61 25.94
N VAL A 90 -26.46 28.52 26.00
CA VAL A 90 -25.92 27.13 25.95
C VAL A 90 -26.71 26.27 24.97
N ILE A 91 -26.19 25.11 24.66
CA ILE A 91 -26.84 24.07 23.85
C ILE A 91 -27.70 23.20 24.79
N VAL A 92 -28.95 22.97 24.47
CA VAL A 92 -29.90 22.15 25.26
C VAL A 92 -30.55 21.09 24.39
N ALA A 93 -30.37 19.83 24.77
CA ALA A 93 -31.14 18.71 24.23
C ALA A 93 -32.42 18.56 25.08
N LYS A 94 -33.59 18.81 24.46
CA LYS A 94 -34.92 18.73 25.10
C LYS A 94 -35.31 17.27 25.36
N VAL A 95 -36.27 17.07 26.27
CA VAL A 95 -36.91 15.76 26.44
C VAL A 95 -37.53 15.28 25.12
N GLY A 96 -37.26 14.03 24.76
CA GLY A 96 -37.58 13.45 23.45
C GLY A 96 -36.52 13.69 22.36
N GLY A 97 -35.44 14.42 22.67
CA GLY A 97 -34.31 14.64 21.82
C GLY A 97 -33.50 13.38 21.58
N ARG A 98 -32.70 13.41 20.51
CA ARG A 98 -31.73 12.38 20.20
C ARG A 98 -30.37 13.03 19.97
N LEU A 99 -29.34 12.38 20.45
CA LEU A 99 -27.95 12.73 20.23
C LEU A 99 -27.22 11.55 19.51
N PRO A 100 -26.04 11.77 18.93
CA PRO A 100 -25.25 10.74 18.29
C PRO A 100 -25.06 9.50 19.18
N GLY A 101 -24.85 8.34 18.55
CA GLY A 101 -24.74 7.07 19.28
C GLY A 101 -26.08 6.55 19.81
N GLY A 102 -27.21 7.08 19.35
CA GLY A 102 -28.55 6.63 19.70
C GLY A 102 -29.01 7.06 21.10
N ILE A 103 -28.35 8.02 21.71
CA ILE A 103 -28.72 8.56 23.05
C ILE A 103 -30.04 9.27 22.96
N LYS A 104 -31.01 8.85 23.80
CA LYS A 104 -32.34 9.46 23.87
C LYS A 104 -32.50 10.26 25.16
N ILE A 105 -32.80 11.52 25.07
CA ILE A 105 -32.99 12.39 26.20
C ILE A 105 -34.39 12.17 26.78
N LYS A 106 -34.45 11.83 28.05
CA LYS A 106 -35.68 11.56 28.79
C LYS A 106 -35.70 12.38 30.06
N ARG A 107 -36.91 12.66 30.55
CA ARG A 107 -37.08 13.18 31.91
C ARG A 107 -36.50 12.18 32.92
N ALA A 108 -35.52 12.59 33.68
CA ALA A 108 -34.76 11.71 34.60
C ALA A 108 -34.71 12.34 36.02
N LYS A 109 -34.41 11.50 37.00
CA LYS A 109 -34.08 11.99 38.35
C LYS A 109 -32.60 11.69 38.60
N LEU A 110 -31.84 12.74 38.87
CA LEU A 110 -30.43 12.66 39.22
C LEU A 110 -30.28 12.98 40.70
N ARG A 111 -29.92 11.96 41.49
CA ARG A 111 -29.81 12.03 42.95
C ARG A 111 -31.03 12.76 43.60
N GLY A 112 -32.25 12.40 43.17
CA GLY A 112 -33.47 12.98 43.74
C GLY A 112 -34.02 14.19 43.03
N GLN A 113 -33.20 14.97 42.30
CA GLN A 113 -33.62 16.13 41.54
C GLN A 113 -34.04 15.78 40.10
N VAL A 114 -35.11 16.42 39.63
CA VAL A 114 -35.65 16.20 38.27
C VAL A 114 -34.77 16.95 37.27
N SER A 115 -34.41 16.28 36.16
CA SER A 115 -33.80 16.91 34.99
C SER A 115 -34.74 16.73 33.78
N GLU A 116 -35.09 17.81 33.12
CA GLU A 116 -36.01 17.86 31.98
C GLU A 116 -35.29 18.26 30.68
N GLY A 117 -34.06 17.74 30.51
CA GLY A 117 -33.19 17.99 29.38
C GLY A 117 -31.74 17.75 29.77
N MET A 118 -30.87 18.14 28.87
CA MET A 118 -29.40 18.04 29.03
C MET A 118 -28.76 19.27 28.39
N ILE A 119 -27.91 19.97 29.17
CA ILE A 119 -27.01 20.99 28.61
C ILE A 119 -25.82 20.25 28.01
N CYS A 120 -25.50 20.47 26.72
CA CYS A 120 -24.59 19.67 25.96
C CYS A 120 -23.21 20.35 25.76
N SER A 121 -22.19 19.52 25.72
CA SER A 121 -20.89 19.82 25.15
C SER A 121 -20.91 19.65 23.65
N LEU A 122 -19.84 20.07 22.94
CA LEU A 122 -19.66 19.82 21.50
C LEU A 122 -19.42 18.36 21.21
N GLN A 123 -18.77 17.62 22.12
CA GLN A 123 -18.53 16.18 21.97
C GLN A 123 -19.84 15.38 22.03
N GLU A 124 -20.78 15.78 22.91
CA GLU A 124 -22.07 15.11 23.02
C GLU A 124 -22.96 15.29 21.80
N ILE A 125 -22.73 16.36 21.01
CA ILE A 125 -23.40 16.56 19.72
C ILE A 125 -22.62 16.00 18.53
N GLY A 126 -21.54 15.19 18.77
CA GLY A 126 -20.84 14.41 17.76
C GLY A 126 -19.55 14.97 17.21
N LEU A 127 -19.07 16.12 17.71
CA LEU A 127 -17.77 16.63 17.30
C LEU A 127 -16.64 15.86 18.03
N PRO A 128 -15.59 15.42 17.34
CA PRO A 128 -14.43 14.77 17.96
C PRO A 128 -13.71 15.69 18.94
N SER A 129 -13.17 15.15 20.04
CA SER A 129 -12.50 15.96 21.08
C SER A 129 -11.28 16.74 20.56
N ASN A 130 -10.59 16.24 19.52
CA ASN A 130 -9.43 16.89 18.92
C ASN A 130 -9.76 18.19 18.17
N VAL A 131 -11.02 18.41 17.77
CA VAL A 131 -11.44 19.64 17.05
C VAL A 131 -12.13 20.66 17.96
N VAL A 132 -12.52 20.27 19.17
CA VAL A 132 -13.19 21.16 20.12
C VAL A 132 -12.21 22.22 20.65
N PRO A 133 -12.57 23.53 20.67
CA PRO A 133 -11.72 24.56 21.26
C PRO A 133 -11.35 24.23 22.70
N LYS A 134 -10.08 24.43 23.08
CA LYS A 134 -9.54 24.05 24.42
C LYS A 134 -10.41 24.54 25.59
N LYS A 135 -10.97 25.71 25.49
CA LYS A 135 -11.84 26.30 26.55
C LYS A 135 -13.13 25.51 26.83
N PHE A 136 -13.55 24.64 25.89
CA PHE A 136 -14.76 23.82 25.99
C PHE A 136 -14.46 22.31 26.05
N GLU A 137 -13.18 21.92 26.14
CA GLU A 137 -12.76 20.52 26.09
C GLU A 137 -13.35 19.69 27.25
N ASP A 138 -13.38 20.28 28.45
CA ASP A 138 -13.85 19.65 29.70
C ASP A 138 -15.22 20.16 30.18
N GLY A 139 -16.03 20.77 29.28
CA GLY A 139 -17.29 21.38 29.71
C GLY A 139 -18.31 21.55 28.58
N ILE A 140 -19.38 22.29 28.94
CA ILE A 140 -20.43 22.64 28.00
C ILE A 140 -19.99 23.76 27.05
N TYR A 141 -20.59 23.79 25.86
CA TYR A 141 -20.41 24.90 24.93
C TYR A 141 -21.21 26.11 25.36
N GLN A 142 -20.61 27.28 25.20
CA GLN A 142 -21.23 28.59 25.49
C GLN A 142 -21.10 29.46 24.25
N PHE A 143 -22.23 29.95 23.75
CA PHE A 143 -22.23 30.92 22.66
C PHE A 143 -21.61 32.25 23.12
N ALA A 144 -20.85 32.88 22.24
CA ALA A 144 -20.20 34.17 22.53
C ALA A 144 -21.21 35.32 22.52
N THR A 145 -22.32 35.18 21.82
CA THR A 145 -23.39 36.19 21.66
C THR A 145 -24.71 35.64 22.18
N ALA A 146 -25.59 36.57 22.62
CA ALA A 146 -26.94 36.18 22.98
C ALA A 146 -27.74 35.76 21.74
N ILE A 147 -28.33 34.58 21.81
CA ILE A 147 -29.20 33.99 20.78
C ILE A 147 -30.54 33.75 21.43
N GLU A 148 -31.66 33.96 20.70
CA GLU A 148 -33.00 33.74 21.18
C GLU A 148 -33.21 32.30 21.68
N PRO A 149 -33.59 32.06 22.93
CA PRO A 149 -33.87 30.74 23.45
C PRO A 149 -34.94 30.01 22.62
N GLY A 150 -34.72 28.70 22.38
CA GLY A 150 -35.61 27.91 21.52
C GLY A 150 -35.20 27.87 20.04
N THR A 151 -34.23 28.68 19.61
CA THR A 151 -33.65 28.61 18.28
C THR A 151 -33.01 27.23 18.08
N ASP A 152 -33.07 26.68 16.86
CA ASP A 152 -32.38 25.45 16.50
C ASP A 152 -30.86 25.59 16.73
N ALA A 153 -30.31 24.77 17.61
CA ALA A 153 -28.92 24.88 18.00
C ALA A 153 -27.95 24.45 16.90
N LEU A 154 -28.33 23.53 16.03
CA LEU A 154 -27.45 23.16 14.89
C LEU A 154 -27.29 24.32 13.93
N LYS A 155 -28.37 25.05 13.64
CA LYS A 155 -28.32 26.27 12.81
C LYS A 155 -27.49 27.36 13.48
N ALA A 156 -27.71 27.55 14.78
CA ALA A 156 -26.98 28.56 15.53
C ALA A 156 -25.44 28.25 15.58
N LEU A 157 -25.08 26.98 15.51
CA LEU A 157 -23.71 26.51 15.48
C LEU A 157 -23.12 26.38 14.07
N TYR A 158 -23.89 26.68 13.02
CA TYR A 158 -23.50 26.38 11.62
C TYR A 158 -23.13 24.89 11.36
N LEU A 159 -23.81 23.98 12.09
CA LEU A 159 -23.67 22.54 11.98
C LEU A 159 -24.83 21.86 11.24
N ASP A 160 -25.83 22.63 10.76
CA ASP A 160 -26.91 22.14 9.89
C ASP A 160 -26.43 21.90 8.46
N ASP A 161 -25.44 21.06 8.32
CA ASP A 161 -24.64 20.84 7.12
C ASP A 161 -24.44 19.35 6.81
N GLN A 162 -24.07 19.08 5.60
CA GLN A 162 -23.72 17.76 5.11
C GLN A 162 -22.27 17.76 4.60
N MET A 163 -21.53 16.74 4.97
CA MET A 163 -20.10 16.60 4.63
C MET A 163 -19.88 15.39 3.73
N MET A 164 -18.99 15.50 2.75
CA MET A 164 -18.44 14.39 2.00
C MET A 164 -17.00 14.16 2.43
N GLU A 165 -16.62 12.92 2.64
CA GLU A 165 -15.23 12.53 2.83
C GLU A 165 -14.64 12.03 1.52
N PHE A 166 -13.62 12.74 1.00
CA PHE A 166 -12.91 12.37 -0.23
C PHE A 166 -11.68 11.54 0.08
N ASP A 167 -11.55 10.39 -0.59
CA ASP A 167 -10.27 9.69 -0.75
C ASP A 167 -9.57 10.18 -2.01
N LEU A 168 -8.53 10.99 -1.81
CA LEU A 168 -7.83 11.67 -2.89
C LEU A 168 -6.55 10.96 -3.27
N THR A 169 -6.47 10.53 -4.51
CA THR A 169 -5.22 10.07 -5.10
C THR A 169 -4.16 11.18 -5.15
N PRO A 170 -2.86 10.85 -5.09
CA PRO A 170 -1.79 11.86 -5.03
C PRO A 170 -1.76 12.84 -6.20
N ASN A 171 -2.27 12.48 -7.38
CA ASN A 171 -2.33 13.32 -8.57
C ASN A 171 -3.40 14.42 -8.47
N ARG A 172 -4.48 14.22 -7.70
CA ARG A 172 -5.58 15.16 -7.54
C ARG A 172 -5.35 16.14 -6.38
N SER A 173 -4.15 16.74 -6.32
CA SER A 173 -3.82 17.76 -5.30
C SER A 173 -4.70 19.02 -5.40
N ASP A 174 -5.26 19.32 -6.56
CA ASP A 174 -6.23 20.39 -6.78
C ASP A 174 -7.45 20.27 -5.85
N ALA A 175 -7.95 19.05 -5.66
CA ALA A 175 -9.12 18.77 -4.82
C ALA A 175 -8.83 18.79 -3.30
N LEU A 176 -7.59 19.11 -2.86
CA LEU A 176 -7.27 19.36 -1.46
C LEU A 176 -7.72 20.76 -0.97
N SER A 177 -8.71 21.34 -1.66
CA SER A 177 -9.27 22.67 -1.33
C SER A 177 -10.75 22.75 -1.70
N MET A 178 -11.46 23.70 -1.05
CA MET A 178 -12.86 23.98 -1.37
C MET A 178 -13.01 24.55 -2.78
N ILE A 179 -12.12 25.47 -3.19
CA ILE A 179 -12.13 26.06 -4.53
C ILE A 179 -11.78 25.02 -5.59
N GLY A 180 -10.81 24.15 -5.35
CA GLY A 180 -10.50 23.06 -6.27
C GLY A 180 -11.66 22.08 -6.44
N THR A 181 -12.33 21.73 -5.33
CA THR A 181 -13.57 20.93 -5.39
C THR A 181 -14.68 21.67 -6.11
N ALA A 182 -14.78 23.01 -5.94
CA ALA A 182 -15.77 23.82 -6.66
C ALA A 182 -15.52 23.82 -8.18
N TYR A 183 -14.26 23.85 -8.64
CA TYR A 183 -13.94 23.69 -10.06
C TYR A 183 -14.36 22.32 -10.59
N GLU A 184 -14.13 21.26 -9.82
CA GLU A 184 -14.58 19.92 -10.19
C GLU A 184 -16.11 19.83 -10.27
N ALA A 185 -16.81 20.27 -9.22
CA ALA A 185 -18.27 20.28 -9.20
C ALA A 185 -18.86 21.17 -10.32
N ALA A 186 -18.25 22.32 -10.58
CA ALA A 186 -18.66 23.22 -11.65
C ALA A 186 -18.53 22.56 -13.03
N ALA A 187 -17.43 21.86 -13.29
CA ALA A 187 -17.23 21.10 -14.53
C ALA A 187 -18.30 20.02 -14.73
N LEU A 188 -18.66 19.30 -13.67
CA LEU A 188 -19.66 18.22 -13.71
C LEU A 188 -21.09 18.70 -13.97
N TYR A 189 -21.42 19.90 -13.51
CA TYR A 189 -22.77 20.45 -13.60
C TYR A 189 -22.91 21.65 -14.56
N ASP A 190 -21.87 21.91 -15.37
CA ASP A 190 -21.84 23.05 -16.33
C ASP A 190 -22.14 24.39 -15.66
N LYS A 191 -21.43 24.64 -14.55
CA LYS A 191 -21.58 25.84 -13.71
C LYS A 191 -20.30 26.67 -13.70
N GLN A 192 -20.36 27.86 -13.11
CA GLN A 192 -19.23 28.78 -12.97
C GLN A 192 -18.80 28.86 -11.51
N VAL A 193 -17.49 28.92 -11.27
CA VAL A 193 -16.95 29.12 -9.93
C VAL A 193 -16.93 30.61 -9.61
N ARG A 194 -17.47 30.98 -8.44
CA ARG A 194 -17.41 32.31 -7.86
C ARG A 194 -16.22 32.38 -6.91
N LYS A 195 -15.28 33.25 -7.18
CA LYS A 195 -14.15 33.45 -6.27
C LYS A 195 -14.54 34.34 -5.10
N PRO A 196 -13.96 34.13 -3.91
CA PRO A 196 -14.17 34.98 -2.77
C PRO A 196 -13.50 36.35 -2.93
N GLU A 197 -13.89 37.31 -2.10
CA GLU A 197 -13.33 38.67 -2.08
C GLU A 197 -11.90 38.65 -1.50
N THR A 198 -10.97 39.33 -2.18
CA THR A 198 -9.54 39.43 -1.84
C THR A 198 -9.03 40.86 -1.81
N THR A 199 -9.87 41.82 -2.09
CA THR A 199 -9.48 43.25 -2.17
C THR A 199 -9.23 43.80 -0.78
N VAL A 200 -8.04 44.32 -0.53
CA VAL A 200 -7.62 44.95 0.73
C VAL A 200 -7.53 46.46 0.62
N THR A 201 -7.76 47.16 1.70
CA THR A 201 -7.54 48.61 1.79
C THR A 201 -6.12 48.87 2.29
N ALA A 202 -5.19 48.98 1.33
CA ALA A 202 -3.78 49.17 1.66
C ALA A 202 -3.51 50.49 2.39
N GLN A 203 -2.64 50.45 3.40
CA GLN A 203 -2.15 51.61 4.10
C GLN A 203 -1.07 52.32 3.25
N PRO A 204 -0.84 53.64 3.40
CA PRO A 204 0.17 54.37 2.62
C PRO A 204 1.63 53.89 2.85
N LYS A 205 1.92 53.23 3.95
CA LYS A 205 3.22 52.70 4.31
C LYS A 205 3.51 51.43 3.50
N ALA A 206 4.63 51.41 2.81
CA ALA A 206 4.97 50.27 1.99
C ALA A 206 5.57 49.10 2.78
N ALA A 207 5.18 47.88 2.46
CA ALA A 207 5.64 46.69 3.17
C ALA A 207 7.17 46.49 3.06
N HIS A 208 7.79 46.84 1.92
CA HIS A 208 9.23 46.71 1.71
C HIS A 208 10.07 47.68 2.57
N GLU A 209 9.47 48.69 3.18
CA GLU A 209 10.14 49.57 4.15
C GLU A 209 10.35 48.85 5.49
N THR A 210 9.60 47.80 5.78
CA THR A 210 9.55 47.10 7.08
C THR A 210 9.93 45.64 7.01
N LEU A 211 10.05 45.07 5.82
CA LEU A 211 10.34 43.67 5.61
C LEU A 211 11.22 43.51 4.34
N MET A 212 12.21 42.63 4.44
CA MET A 212 12.98 42.12 3.30
C MET A 212 12.85 40.59 3.27
N VAL A 213 12.73 40.05 2.07
CA VAL A 213 12.68 38.60 1.83
C VAL A 213 13.83 38.21 0.91
N LYS A 214 14.53 37.14 1.24
CA LYS A 214 15.58 36.55 0.42
C LYS A 214 15.47 35.04 0.41
N VAL A 215 15.44 34.44 -0.76
CA VAL A 215 15.56 33.02 -1.00
C VAL A 215 16.98 32.66 -1.46
N GLU A 216 17.70 31.81 -0.74
CA GLU A 216 19.07 31.41 -1.08
C GLU A 216 19.14 30.29 -2.12
N ASP A 217 18.15 29.39 -2.13
CA ASP A 217 18.05 28.27 -3.08
C ASP A 217 16.68 28.24 -3.76
N THR A 218 16.59 28.83 -4.92
CA THR A 218 15.36 28.87 -5.73
C THR A 218 14.99 27.53 -6.35
N THR A 219 15.86 26.51 -6.30
CA THR A 219 15.50 25.15 -6.72
C THR A 219 14.68 24.43 -5.66
N GLN A 220 14.88 24.75 -4.39
CA GLN A 220 14.13 24.20 -3.27
C GLN A 220 12.93 25.08 -2.90
N VAL A 221 13.03 26.38 -3.09
CA VAL A 221 11.96 27.35 -2.83
C VAL A 221 11.82 28.27 -4.07
N PRO A 222 11.09 27.84 -5.10
CA PRO A 222 10.94 28.61 -6.33
C PRO A 222 10.39 30.01 -6.14
N TYR A 223 9.48 30.20 -5.19
CA TYR A 223 8.85 31.49 -4.92
C TYR A 223 8.45 31.63 -3.46
N TYR A 224 8.67 32.80 -2.91
CA TYR A 224 8.26 33.19 -1.57
C TYR A 224 7.58 34.57 -1.62
N SER A 225 6.44 34.70 -0.97
CA SER A 225 5.62 35.91 -0.93
C SER A 225 5.25 36.22 0.50
N ALA A 226 5.39 37.47 0.90
CA ALA A 226 5.04 37.95 2.22
C ALA A 226 4.27 39.26 2.16
N ARG A 227 3.26 39.42 3.03
CA ARG A 227 2.58 40.66 3.30
C ARG A 227 2.67 41.01 4.78
N VAL A 228 2.62 42.29 5.10
CA VAL A 228 2.65 42.77 6.50
C VAL A 228 1.31 43.36 6.84
N VAL A 229 0.78 42.92 7.99
CA VAL A 229 -0.46 43.44 8.58
C VAL A 229 -0.16 43.94 9.98
N GLU A 230 -0.34 45.25 10.20
CA GLU A 230 -0.10 45.88 11.50
C GLU A 230 -1.42 46.03 12.30
N ASN A 231 -1.28 46.17 13.62
CA ASN A 231 -2.36 46.47 14.56
C ASN A 231 -3.50 45.41 14.60
N VAL A 232 -3.19 44.14 14.37
CA VAL A 232 -4.18 43.09 14.52
C VAL A 232 -4.66 42.97 15.98
N GLN A 233 -5.92 42.62 16.15
CA GLN A 233 -6.52 42.31 17.44
C GLN A 233 -6.79 40.83 17.54
N ILE A 234 -6.06 40.16 18.43
CA ILE A 234 -6.25 38.72 18.68
C ILE A 234 -7.54 38.49 19.44
N ALA A 235 -8.43 37.69 18.89
CA ALA A 235 -9.73 37.33 19.46
C ALA A 235 -10.15 35.95 18.98
N PRO A 236 -11.17 35.31 19.56
CA PRO A 236 -11.80 34.14 18.95
C PRO A 236 -12.32 34.46 17.56
N SER A 237 -12.18 33.53 16.63
CA SER A 237 -12.78 33.64 15.29
C SER A 237 -14.28 33.67 15.35
N PRO A 238 -14.99 34.24 14.36
CA PRO A 238 -16.43 34.16 14.25
C PRO A 238 -16.94 32.71 14.28
N GLU A 239 -18.12 32.48 14.85
CA GLU A 239 -18.68 31.11 15.03
C GLU A 239 -18.79 30.34 13.71
N TRP A 240 -19.15 31.02 12.61
CA TRP A 240 -19.18 30.37 11.29
C TRP A 240 -17.84 29.84 10.81
N MET A 241 -16.75 30.55 11.10
CA MET A 241 -15.38 30.12 10.73
C MET A 241 -14.94 28.97 11.62
N GLN A 242 -15.19 29.06 12.95
CA GLN A 242 -14.91 27.98 13.88
C GLN A 242 -15.65 26.70 13.47
N ALA A 243 -16.92 26.78 13.09
CA ALA A 243 -17.72 25.65 12.64
C ALA A 243 -17.15 25.01 11.37
N ARG A 244 -16.78 25.81 10.37
CA ARG A 244 -16.15 25.30 9.14
C ARG A 244 -14.83 24.58 9.40
N LEU A 245 -13.99 25.12 10.29
CA LEU A 245 -12.73 24.47 10.70
C LEU A 245 -12.98 23.17 11.45
N MET A 246 -13.88 23.17 12.43
CA MET A 246 -14.23 21.96 13.19
C MET A 246 -14.80 20.85 12.28
N LYS A 247 -15.69 21.20 11.35
CA LYS A 247 -16.22 20.29 10.34
C LYS A 247 -15.11 19.72 9.43
N ALA A 248 -14.08 20.51 9.14
CA ALA A 248 -12.92 20.09 8.34
C ALA A 248 -11.84 19.37 9.17
N GLY A 249 -12.05 19.11 10.45
CA GLY A 249 -11.11 18.38 11.30
C GLY A 249 -10.04 19.25 11.98
N ILE A 250 -10.16 20.57 11.93
CA ILE A 250 -9.19 21.52 12.50
C ILE A 250 -9.74 22.17 13.77
N ARG A 251 -8.95 22.21 14.83
CA ARG A 251 -9.30 22.89 16.08
C ARG A 251 -9.13 24.40 15.95
N PRO A 252 -10.17 25.22 16.18
CA PRO A 252 -10.02 26.66 16.24
C PRO A 252 -9.15 27.11 17.43
N ILE A 253 -8.32 28.13 17.19
CA ILE A 253 -7.38 28.69 18.18
C ILE A 253 -7.67 30.18 18.42
N ASN A 254 -7.42 31.02 17.43
CA ASN A 254 -7.70 32.44 17.42
C ASN A 254 -7.90 32.94 15.96
N ASN A 255 -8.42 34.14 15.79
CA ASN A 255 -8.76 34.66 14.47
C ASN A 255 -7.58 34.70 13.49
N VAL A 256 -6.36 34.93 13.93
CA VAL A 256 -5.19 34.98 13.03
C VAL A 256 -4.80 33.59 12.56
N VAL A 257 -4.61 32.64 13.49
CA VAL A 257 -4.28 31.24 13.16
C VAL A 257 -5.41 30.57 12.38
N ASP A 258 -6.65 30.82 12.77
CA ASP A 258 -7.83 30.24 12.12
C ASP A 258 -8.00 30.76 10.69
N ILE A 259 -7.65 32.01 10.40
CA ILE A 259 -7.61 32.58 9.05
C ILE A 259 -6.59 31.82 8.18
N SER A 260 -5.37 31.53 8.68
CA SER A 260 -4.40 30.77 7.90
C SER A 260 -4.90 29.35 7.55
N ASN A 261 -5.50 28.66 8.52
CA ASN A 261 -6.09 27.33 8.32
C ASN A 261 -7.32 27.39 7.39
N TYR A 262 -8.16 28.40 7.55
CA TYR A 262 -9.33 28.60 6.70
C TYR A 262 -8.94 28.82 5.23
N VAL A 263 -7.97 29.70 4.96
CA VAL A 263 -7.47 29.97 3.59
C VAL A 263 -6.74 28.76 3.01
N MET A 264 -6.02 28.00 3.82
CA MET A 264 -5.42 26.74 3.39
C MET A 264 -6.49 25.75 2.92
N LEU A 265 -7.60 25.59 3.64
CA LEU A 265 -8.72 24.75 3.22
C LEU A 265 -9.47 25.34 2.02
N GLU A 266 -9.59 26.66 1.94
CA GLU A 266 -10.30 27.39 0.88
C GLU A 266 -9.56 27.26 -0.46
N TYR A 267 -8.23 27.56 -0.50
CA TYR A 267 -7.42 27.63 -1.72
C TYR A 267 -6.49 26.42 -1.95
N GLY A 268 -6.25 25.58 -0.94
CA GLY A 268 -5.21 24.54 -0.99
C GLY A 268 -3.80 25.07 -0.82
N GLN A 269 -3.63 26.35 -0.53
CA GLN A 269 -2.36 27.04 -0.29
C GLN A 269 -2.14 27.15 1.21
N PRO A 270 -1.20 26.37 1.80
CA PRO A 270 -0.84 26.58 3.18
C PRO A 270 -0.18 27.94 3.38
N LEU A 271 -0.63 28.65 4.38
CA LEU A 271 -0.07 29.94 4.80
C LEU A 271 0.45 29.82 6.22
N HIS A 272 1.47 30.62 6.54
CA HIS A 272 1.93 30.78 7.91
C HIS A 272 1.86 32.24 8.36
N MET A 273 1.59 32.43 9.64
CA MET A 273 1.50 33.76 10.25
C MET A 273 2.58 33.89 11.31
N PHE A 274 3.57 34.78 11.05
CA PHE A 274 4.62 35.07 12.02
C PHE A 274 4.27 36.31 12.86
N ASP A 275 4.54 36.27 14.16
CA ASP A 275 4.57 37.47 14.98
C ASP A 275 5.79 38.32 14.60
N LYS A 276 5.57 39.42 13.86
CA LYS A 276 6.60 40.30 13.33
C LYS A 276 7.49 40.90 14.42
N ASP A 277 6.92 41.22 15.57
CA ASP A 277 7.64 41.86 16.64
C ASP A 277 8.53 40.86 17.38
N HIS A 278 8.04 39.60 17.55
CA HIS A 278 8.79 38.52 18.17
C HIS A 278 10.00 38.05 17.35
N ILE A 279 9.87 37.99 16.01
CA ILE A 279 11.02 37.58 15.20
C ILE A 279 12.20 38.55 15.29
N GLY A 280 11.99 39.78 15.75
CA GLY A 280 13.03 40.73 16.11
C GLY A 280 13.94 41.20 14.96
N SER A 281 13.53 40.95 13.71
CA SER A 281 14.24 41.31 12.48
C SER A 281 13.25 41.78 11.42
N ASN A 282 13.75 42.55 10.48
CA ASN A 282 13.04 42.88 9.25
C ASN A 282 13.42 41.94 8.08
N ASP A 283 14.28 40.97 8.32
CA ASP A 283 14.77 40.06 7.30
C ASP A 283 14.11 38.68 7.48
N ILE A 284 13.56 38.17 6.39
CA ILE A 284 13.19 36.75 6.23
C ILE A 284 14.15 36.14 5.22
N VAL A 285 14.96 35.19 5.65
CA VAL A 285 15.89 34.47 4.80
C VAL A 285 15.47 33.00 4.74
N VAL A 286 15.12 32.52 3.54
CA VAL A 286 14.74 31.14 3.29
C VAL A 286 15.92 30.40 2.69
N ARG A 287 16.36 29.35 3.37
CA ARG A 287 17.58 28.61 3.01
C ARG A 287 17.47 27.13 3.38
N LEU A 288 18.45 26.36 3.01
CA LEU A 288 18.65 25.04 3.60
C LEU A 288 19.24 25.16 5.02
N ALA A 289 18.91 24.22 5.87
CA ALA A 289 19.45 24.18 7.23
C ALA A 289 20.96 23.95 7.22
N HIS A 290 21.64 24.42 8.24
CA HIS A 290 23.02 24.05 8.50
C HIS A 290 23.11 22.65 9.09
N GLU A 291 24.25 22.01 8.97
CA GLU A 291 24.46 20.68 9.54
C GLU A 291 24.31 20.72 11.08
N ASN A 292 23.46 19.81 11.61
CA ASN A 292 23.11 19.73 13.03
C ASN A 292 22.45 21.00 13.61
N GLU A 293 21.86 21.83 12.77
CA GLU A 293 21.06 22.97 13.22
C GLU A 293 19.84 22.49 13.98
N LYS A 294 19.44 23.17 15.03
CA LYS A 294 18.33 22.81 15.89
C LYS A 294 17.28 23.90 15.92
N MET A 295 16.02 23.48 16.03
CA MET A 295 14.90 24.38 16.31
C MET A 295 13.84 23.69 17.15
N THR A 296 13.06 24.47 17.90
CA THR A 296 11.85 24.00 18.56
C THR A 296 10.65 24.34 17.70
N THR A 297 9.82 23.31 17.41
CA THR A 297 8.59 23.46 16.63
C THR A 297 7.38 23.74 17.52
N LEU A 298 6.26 24.20 16.94
CA LEU A 298 5.01 24.56 17.64
C LEU A 298 4.39 23.44 18.50
N ASP A 299 4.89 22.21 18.41
CA ASP A 299 4.52 21.08 19.25
C ASP A 299 5.48 20.87 20.46
N ASP A 300 6.25 21.90 20.81
CA ASP A 300 7.23 21.91 21.92
C ASP A 300 8.34 20.85 21.78
N GLN A 301 8.64 20.39 20.56
CA GLN A 301 9.68 19.39 20.31
C GLN A 301 10.95 20.04 19.72
N GLU A 302 12.11 19.79 20.33
CA GLU A 302 13.40 20.13 19.73
C GLU A 302 13.69 19.18 18.56
N ARG A 303 13.94 19.73 17.37
CA ARG A 303 14.24 19.00 16.14
C ARG A 303 15.69 19.26 15.71
N GLU A 304 16.41 18.19 15.42
CA GLU A 304 17.71 18.24 14.76
C GLU A 304 17.51 18.18 13.25
N LEU A 305 18.05 19.19 12.54
CA LEU A 305 17.84 19.37 11.13
C LEU A 305 19.02 18.83 10.32
N LEU A 306 18.73 18.42 9.08
CA LEU A 306 19.74 18.06 8.11
C LEU A 306 19.93 19.19 7.09
N SER A 307 21.08 19.23 6.47
CA SER A 307 21.40 20.20 5.39
C SER A 307 20.50 20.10 4.16
N SER A 308 19.60 19.14 4.10
CA SER A 308 18.55 19.02 3.07
C SER A 308 17.21 19.62 3.48
N ASP A 309 17.02 19.99 4.75
CA ASP A 309 15.77 20.56 5.25
C ASP A 309 15.68 22.04 4.91
N ILE A 310 14.51 22.49 4.52
CA ILE A 310 14.26 23.90 4.22
C ILE A 310 13.87 24.60 5.53
N VAL A 311 14.53 25.72 5.84
CA VAL A 311 14.23 26.56 6.99
C VAL A 311 13.93 27.98 6.57
N ILE A 312 12.97 28.59 7.26
CA ILE A 312 12.69 30.01 7.22
C ILE A 312 13.37 30.62 8.44
N THR A 313 14.15 31.67 8.25
CA THR A 313 14.94 32.28 9.31
C THR A 313 14.69 33.77 9.39
N ASN A 314 14.97 34.38 10.54
CA ASN A 314 15.00 35.82 10.72
C ASN A 314 16.37 36.46 10.36
N GLY A 315 17.18 35.75 9.54
CA GLY A 315 18.57 36.12 9.23
C GLY A 315 19.61 35.63 10.24
N GLN A 316 19.20 35.15 11.42
CA GLN A 316 20.09 34.67 12.49
C GLN A 316 19.77 33.21 12.89
N GLN A 317 18.52 32.87 13.13
CA GLN A 317 18.08 31.54 13.57
C GLN A 317 16.83 31.08 12.83
N PRO A 318 16.57 29.77 12.76
CA PRO A 318 15.34 29.22 12.20
C PRO A 318 14.12 29.68 13.02
N ILE A 319 13.09 30.12 12.31
CA ILE A 319 11.79 30.50 12.87
C ILE A 319 10.66 29.60 12.36
N ALA A 320 10.90 28.81 11.32
CA ALA A 320 9.99 27.77 10.87
C ALA A 320 10.72 26.69 10.07
N LEU A 321 10.20 25.46 10.11
CA LEU A 321 10.56 24.37 9.21
C LEU A 321 9.69 24.51 7.97
N GLY A 322 10.28 24.93 6.86
CA GLY A 322 9.58 25.32 5.64
C GLY A 322 8.59 24.27 5.15
N GLY A 323 7.35 24.67 4.96
CA GLY A 323 6.26 23.82 4.49
C GLY A 323 5.80 22.67 5.40
N VAL A 324 6.40 22.53 6.60
CA VAL A 324 6.09 21.44 7.53
C VAL A 324 5.45 21.98 8.81
N MET A 325 6.15 22.80 9.58
CA MET A 325 5.64 23.33 10.84
C MET A 325 6.35 24.63 11.25
N GLY A 326 5.61 25.59 11.84
CA GLY A 326 6.17 26.79 12.41
C GLY A 326 7.06 26.51 13.62
N GLY A 327 7.90 27.49 13.97
CA GLY A 327 8.71 27.47 15.18
C GLY A 327 8.01 28.17 16.35
N ASP A 328 8.25 27.68 17.54
CA ASP A 328 7.76 28.25 18.80
C ASP A 328 8.14 29.73 18.96
N PHE A 329 9.36 30.08 18.62
CA PHE A 329 9.88 31.46 18.74
C PHE A 329 9.07 32.54 17.98
N SER A 330 8.38 32.18 16.91
CA SER A 330 7.64 33.09 16.03
C SER A 330 6.11 32.94 16.11
N GLU A 331 5.63 32.23 17.14
CA GLU A 331 4.23 31.92 17.32
C GLU A 331 3.37 33.19 17.55
N VAL A 332 2.16 33.18 17.01
CA VAL A 332 1.14 34.20 17.27
C VAL A 332 0.54 33.99 18.65
N THR A 333 0.75 34.95 19.53
CA THR A 333 0.28 34.96 20.91
C THR A 333 -0.91 35.96 21.12
N PRO A 334 -1.59 35.97 22.26
CA PRO A 334 -2.63 36.96 22.54
C PRO A 334 -2.12 38.40 22.53
N GLU A 335 -0.82 38.62 22.66
CA GLU A 335 -0.15 39.93 22.68
C GLU A 335 0.30 40.39 21.30
N THR A 336 0.24 39.53 20.29
CA THR A 336 0.65 39.81 18.89
C THR A 336 -0.13 40.99 18.32
N LYS A 337 0.58 41.95 17.70
CA LYS A 337 -0.02 43.14 17.06
C LYS A 337 0.31 43.26 15.58
N ASN A 338 1.47 42.78 15.19
CA ASN A 338 1.96 42.86 13.81
C ASN A 338 2.26 41.47 13.28
N VAL A 339 1.73 41.14 12.11
CA VAL A 339 1.82 39.81 11.51
C VAL A 339 2.46 39.87 10.15
N ILE A 340 3.35 38.93 9.85
CA ILE A 340 3.80 38.64 8.49
C ILE A 340 2.97 37.45 8.00
N VAL A 341 2.26 37.66 6.89
CA VAL A 341 1.52 36.58 6.18
C VAL A 341 2.43 35.99 5.14
N GLU A 342 2.79 34.74 5.31
CA GLU A 342 3.66 33.97 4.39
C GLU A 342 2.82 33.12 3.44
N GLY A 343 3.23 33.13 2.15
CA GLY A 343 2.84 32.16 1.17
C GLY A 343 4.07 31.75 0.34
N ALA A 344 4.30 30.48 0.16
CA ALA A 344 5.49 29.99 -0.53
C ALA A 344 5.20 28.77 -1.42
N ILE A 345 6.12 28.52 -2.35
CA ILE A 345 6.20 27.28 -3.11
C ILE A 345 7.47 26.56 -2.66
N PHE A 346 7.33 25.35 -2.17
CA PHE A 346 8.43 24.48 -1.77
C PHE A 346 8.55 23.29 -2.70
N ASN A 347 9.78 22.75 -2.83
CA ASN A 347 10.00 21.49 -3.55
C ASN A 347 9.25 20.34 -2.85
N PRO A 348 8.28 19.69 -3.52
CA PRO A 348 7.44 18.66 -2.91
C PRO A 348 8.23 17.47 -2.37
N VAL A 349 9.33 17.11 -3.04
CA VAL A 349 10.19 15.98 -2.64
C VAL A 349 10.94 16.30 -1.35
N ALA A 350 11.48 17.53 -1.23
CA ALA A 350 12.17 17.99 -0.02
C ALA A 350 11.22 17.96 1.19
N ILE A 351 10.01 18.54 1.03
CA ILE A 351 9.02 18.53 2.11
C ILE A 351 8.64 17.10 2.53
N ARG A 352 8.41 16.21 1.57
CA ARG A 352 8.10 14.80 1.85
C ARG A 352 9.22 14.09 2.61
N HIS A 353 10.48 14.32 2.25
CA HIS A 353 11.63 13.73 2.95
C HIS A 353 11.73 14.22 4.39
N THR A 354 11.64 15.52 4.61
CA THR A 354 11.68 16.14 5.93
C THR A 354 10.52 15.64 6.81
N SER A 355 9.29 15.72 6.31
CA SER A 355 8.08 15.28 7.01
C SER A 355 8.16 13.80 7.43
N ARG A 356 8.58 12.92 6.54
CA ARG A 356 8.72 11.48 6.83
C ARG A 356 9.82 11.19 7.83
N ARG A 357 11.00 11.79 7.66
CA ARG A 357 12.15 11.59 8.56
C ARG A 357 11.83 12.02 9.99
N LEU A 358 11.17 13.16 10.15
CA LEU A 358 10.78 13.67 11.46
C LEU A 358 9.51 13.04 12.02
N ASN A 359 8.84 12.16 11.23
CA ASN A 359 7.50 11.63 11.53
C ASN A 359 6.50 12.74 11.88
N LEU A 360 6.56 13.85 11.14
CA LEU A 360 5.81 15.08 11.38
C LEU A 360 4.92 15.38 10.16
N ARG A 361 3.71 14.84 10.17
CA ARG A 361 2.73 15.05 9.11
C ARG A 361 1.71 16.10 9.54
N SER A 362 1.71 17.25 8.84
CA SER A 362 0.75 18.33 9.03
C SER A 362 -0.17 18.48 7.80
N GLU A 363 -1.25 19.25 7.94
CA GLU A 363 -2.11 19.63 6.81
C GLU A 363 -1.33 20.44 5.75
N SER A 364 -0.35 21.22 6.18
CA SER A 364 0.58 21.95 5.33
C SER A 364 1.49 21.01 4.54
N SER A 365 2.23 20.12 5.23
CA SER A 365 3.14 19.19 4.57
C SER A 365 2.42 18.23 3.62
N SER A 366 1.19 17.83 3.97
CA SER A 366 0.36 16.97 3.13
C SER A 366 -0.05 17.61 1.80
N ARG A 367 -0.17 18.95 1.75
CA ARG A 367 -0.43 19.71 0.53
C ARG A 367 0.85 19.96 -0.25
N PHE A 368 1.90 20.44 0.41
CA PHE A 368 3.17 20.73 -0.26
C PHE A 368 3.81 19.49 -0.87
N GLU A 369 3.78 18.32 -0.21
CA GLU A 369 4.36 17.08 -0.75
C GLU A 369 3.67 16.59 -2.03
N LYS A 370 2.39 16.96 -2.26
CA LYS A 370 1.65 16.68 -3.49
C LYS A 370 1.75 17.79 -4.53
N GLY A 371 2.25 18.95 -4.11
CA GLY A 371 2.33 20.16 -4.93
C GLY A 371 1.05 20.99 -4.87
N ILE A 372 1.23 22.31 -4.91
CA ILE A 372 0.18 23.31 -4.78
C ILE A 372 -0.08 24.02 -6.11
N ALA A 373 -1.24 24.65 -6.26
CA ALA A 373 -1.62 25.47 -7.41
C ALA A 373 -0.93 26.83 -7.35
N THR A 374 0.10 27.02 -8.16
CA THR A 374 0.90 28.27 -8.14
C THR A 374 0.09 29.50 -8.52
N GLU A 375 -0.94 29.36 -9.36
CA GLU A 375 -1.84 30.45 -9.78
C GLU A 375 -2.63 31.05 -8.62
N PHE A 376 -2.82 30.33 -7.53
CA PHE A 376 -3.63 30.77 -6.38
C PHE A 376 -2.81 31.34 -5.23
N LEU A 377 -1.47 31.25 -5.26
CA LEU A 377 -0.64 31.61 -4.11
C LEU A 377 -0.87 33.07 -3.68
N ASP A 378 -0.70 33.99 -4.59
CA ASP A 378 -0.82 35.43 -4.31
C ASP A 378 -2.24 35.83 -3.97
N GLU A 379 -3.25 35.21 -4.59
CA GLU A 379 -4.66 35.41 -4.28
C GLU A 379 -5.01 34.87 -2.88
N ALA A 380 -4.43 33.72 -2.47
CA ALA A 380 -4.61 33.19 -1.12
C ALA A 380 -3.99 34.10 -0.03
N VAL A 381 -2.80 34.67 -0.31
CA VAL A 381 -2.17 35.64 0.60
C VAL A 381 -3.04 36.90 0.73
N ASP A 382 -3.59 37.42 -0.38
CA ASP A 382 -4.48 38.59 -0.35
C ASP A 382 -5.80 38.27 0.36
N ARG A 383 -6.34 37.06 0.16
CA ARG A 383 -7.52 36.58 0.90
C ARG A 383 -7.30 36.55 2.40
N ALA A 384 -6.15 36.10 2.85
CA ALA A 384 -5.80 36.10 4.27
C ALA A 384 -5.70 37.53 4.81
N CYS A 385 -5.08 38.44 4.05
CA CYS A 385 -5.00 39.86 4.40
C CYS A 385 -6.41 40.52 4.49
N PHE A 386 -7.30 40.23 3.53
CA PHE A 386 -8.68 40.69 3.57
C PHE A 386 -9.43 40.20 4.83
N LEU A 387 -9.24 38.93 5.18
CA LEU A 387 -9.84 38.37 6.39
C LEU A 387 -9.22 38.97 7.67
N LEU A 388 -7.93 39.23 7.70
CA LEU A 388 -7.26 39.91 8.82
C LEU A 388 -7.76 41.36 8.98
N GLU A 389 -7.97 42.09 7.88
CA GLU A 389 -8.57 43.42 7.89
C GLU A 389 -9.97 43.37 8.47
N THR A 390 -10.81 42.42 7.99
CA THR A 390 -12.23 42.39 8.36
C THR A 390 -12.52 41.76 9.73
N LEU A 391 -11.75 40.72 10.12
CA LEU A 391 -12.03 39.94 11.33
C LEU A 391 -11.04 40.18 12.48
N ALA A 392 -9.86 40.76 12.20
CA ALA A 392 -8.83 41.08 13.20
C ALA A 392 -8.51 42.57 13.24
N GLN A 393 -9.27 43.42 12.54
CA GLN A 393 -9.06 44.90 12.47
C GLN A 393 -7.65 45.27 12.00
N GLY A 394 -6.98 44.36 11.30
CA GLY A 394 -5.59 44.54 10.82
C GLY A 394 -5.47 45.65 9.77
N GLN A 395 -4.36 46.30 9.74
CA GLN A 395 -3.98 47.34 8.77
C GLN A 395 -2.96 46.75 7.79
N VAL A 396 -3.39 46.47 6.59
CA VAL A 396 -2.55 45.83 5.55
C VAL A 396 -1.63 46.91 4.93
N LEU A 397 -0.31 46.70 4.99
CA LEU A 397 0.67 47.59 4.35
C LEU A 397 0.61 47.47 2.83
N ASP A 398 0.97 48.59 2.15
CA ASP A 398 0.99 48.62 0.69
C ASP A 398 2.07 47.71 0.11
N GLY A 399 1.68 47.00 -0.95
CA GLY A 399 2.57 46.12 -1.67
C GLY A 399 2.80 44.79 -1.00
N ARG A 400 3.56 43.98 -1.68
CA ARG A 400 3.95 42.61 -1.35
C ARG A 400 5.46 42.50 -1.45
N VAL A 401 6.11 41.76 -0.57
CA VAL A 401 7.55 41.51 -0.62
C VAL A 401 7.78 40.08 -1.09
N THR A 402 8.44 39.93 -2.22
CA THR A 402 8.61 38.65 -2.90
C THR A 402 10.04 38.39 -3.29
N ASP A 403 10.42 37.12 -3.38
CA ASP A 403 11.66 36.65 -3.99
C ASP A 403 11.43 35.34 -4.73
N GLY A 404 12.10 35.14 -5.87
CA GLY A 404 11.91 34.00 -6.76
C GLY A 404 10.92 34.26 -7.91
N ASP A 405 10.48 33.17 -8.55
CA ASP A 405 9.60 33.20 -9.71
C ASP A 405 8.51 32.12 -9.57
N LEU A 406 7.26 32.50 -9.83
CA LEU A 406 6.11 31.57 -9.85
C LEU A 406 6.22 30.51 -10.95
N GLY A 407 7.07 30.73 -11.95
CA GLY A 407 7.20 29.87 -13.11
C GLY A 407 6.00 29.95 -14.07
N ALA A 408 5.86 28.96 -14.92
CA ALA A 408 4.76 28.90 -15.87
C ALA A 408 3.43 28.60 -15.14
N LEU A 409 2.44 29.47 -15.32
CA LEU A 409 1.09 29.30 -14.76
C LEU A 409 0.19 28.42 -15.62
N VAL A 410 0.65 28.02 -16.78
CA VAL A 410 -0.04 27.15 -17.73
C VAL A 410 0.91 26.15 -18.36
N THR A 411 0.39 24.97 -18.69
CA THR A 411 1.06 23.95 -19.50
C THR A 411 0.35 23.86 -20.85
N ASP A 412 1.10 24.03 -21.94
CA ASP A 412 0.53 23.92 -23.30
C ASP A 412 0.65 22.49 -23.81
N ILE A 413 -0.48 21.88 -24.15
CA ILE A 413 -0.55 20.51 -24.70
C ILE A 413 -1.41 20.54 -25.96
N THR A 414 -0.97 19.83 -27.00
CA THR A 414 -1.71 19.73 -28.26
C THR A 414 -2.29 18.33 -28.42
N ILE A 415 -3.55 18.24 -28.84
CA ILE A 415 -4.26 16.96 -29.07
C ILE A 415 -5.16 17.07 -30.31
N THR A 416 -5.51 15.95 -30.90
CA THR A 416 -6.47 15.88 -32.04
C THR A 416 -7.67 15.01 -31.66
N ALA A 417 -8.84 15.32 -32.27
CA ALA A 417 -10.04 14.50 -32.08
C ALA A 417 -9.86 13.05 -32.56
N ASP A 418 -9.10 12.85 -33.65
CA ASP A 418 -8.77 11.49 -34.13
C ASP A 418 -7.97 10.69 -33.08
N LYS A 419 -6.99 11.31 -32.42
CA LYS A 419 -6.20 10.66 -31.36
C LYS A 419 -7.07 10.26 -30.17
N VAL A 420 -7.97 11.15 -29.73
CA VAL A 420 -8.92 10.89 -28.63
C VAL A 420 -9.80 9.70 -28.99
N ASN A 421 -10.50 9.77 -30.10
CA ASN A 421 -11.46 8.77 -30.53
C ASN A 421 -10.82 7.40 -30.74
N ARG A 422 -9.64 7.36 -31.35
CA ARG A 422 -8.88 6.11 -31.52
C ARG A 422 -8.41 5.49 -30.20
N THR A 423 -8.09 6.32 -29.22
CA THR A 423 -7.58 5.84 -27.91
C THR A 423 -8.72 5.31 -27.04
N VAL A 424 -9.83 6.03 -26.95
CA VAL A 424 -10.95 5.70 -26.05
C VAL A 424 -12.05 4.90 -26.74
N GLY A 425 -12.14 4.97 -28.07
CA GLY A 425 -13.19 4.31 -28.85
C GLY A 425 -14.49 5.14 -28.94
N PHE A 426 -14.38 6.45 -28.68
CA PHE A 426 -15.49 7.40 -28.88
C PHE A 426 -15.60 7.84 -30.34
N ASP A 427 -16.67 8.59 -30.64
CA ASP A 427 -16.90 9.31 -31.90
C ASP A 427 -17.28 10.76 -31.58
N LEU A 428 -16.36 11.46 -30.92
CA LEU A 428 -16.51 12.85 -30.48
C LEU A 428 -16.05 13.80 -31.58
N THR A 429 -16.78 14.92 -31.74
CA THR A 429 -16.35 16.03 -32.59
C THR A 429 -15.32 16.89 -31.82
N GLU A 430 -14.57 17.75 -32.56
CA GLU A 430 -13.70 18.75 -31.96
C GLU A 430 -14.46 19.66 -30.98
N ALA A 431 -15.71 20.01 -31.33
CA ALA A 431 -16.55 20.85 -30.48
C ALA A 431 -16.94 20.15 -29.16
N ASP A 432 -17.18 18.84 -29.16
CA ASP A 432 -17.47 18.08 -27.97
C ASP A 432 -16.26 18.05 -27.03
N ILE A 433 -15.07 17.85 -27.60
CA ILE A 433 -13.79 17.85 -26.87
C ILE A 433 -13.49 19.24 -26.27
N VAL A 434 -13.62 20.28 -27.07
CA VAL A 434 -13.41 21.67 -26.58
C VAL A 434 -14.37 21.98 -25.45
N ARG A 435 -15.65 21.59 -25.56
CA ARG A 435 -16.62 21.79 -24.49
C ARG A 435 -16.18 21.16 -23.16
N VAL A 436 -15.63 19.96 -23.18
CA VAL A 436 -15.10 19.30 -21.97
C VAL A 436 -13.99 20.16 -21.35
N PHE A 437 -13.08 20.68 -22.16
CA PHE A 437 -11.99 21.54 -21.64
C PHE A 437 -12.52 22.86 -21.10
N GLU A 438 -13.53 23.47 -21.77
CA GLU A 438 -14.19 24.69 -21.28
C GLU A 438 -14.88 24.45 -19.92
N GLN A 439 -15.55 23.30 -19.74
CA GLN A 439 -16.15 22.91 -18.46
C GLN A 439 -15.09 22.79 -17.35
N LEU A 440 -13.91 22.27 -17.67
CA LEU A 440 -12.76 22.19 -16.75
C LEU A 440 -12.07 23.57 -16.53
N GLY A 441 -12.50 24.60 -17.25
CA GLY A 441 -11.90 25.93 -17.20
C GLY A 441 -10.52 26.00 -17.88
N PHE A 442 -10.29 25.18 -18.90
CA PHE A 442 -9.08 25.21 -19.71
C PHE A 442 -9.34 26.07 -20.96
N ASN A 443 -8.38 26.91 -21.30
CA ASN A 443 -8.44 27.68 -22.52
C ASN A 443 -7.98 26.84 -23.71
N THR A 444 -8.73 26.91 -24.81
CA THR A 444 -8.45 26.13 -26.01
C THR A 444 -8.35 27.02 -27.25
N GLU A 445 -7.52 26.61 -28.22
CA GLU A 445 -7.40 27.22 -29.54
C GLU A 445 -7.28 26.11 -30.59
N ILE A 446 -8.06 26.20 -31.68
CA ILE A 446 -8.01 25.21 -32.76
C ILE A 446 -7.22 25.78 -33.94
N THR A 447 -6.21 25.04 -34.40
CA THR A 447 -5.43 25.38 -35.59
C THR A 447 -5.20 24.13 -36.43
N ASN A 448 -5.71 24.07 -37.67
CA ASN A 448 -5.52 22.94 -38.60
C ASN A 448 -5.86 21.55 -38.01
N ASN A 449 -6.98 21.39 -37.28
CA ASN A 449 -7.42 20.19 -36.53
C ASN A 449 -6.62 19.86 -35.29
N ASP A 450 -5.60 20.65 -34.94
CA ASP A 450 -4.91 20.56 -33.66
C ASP A 450 -5.66 21.42 -32.63
N ILE A 451 -5.98 20.82 -31.49
CA ILE A 451 -6.57 21.49 -30.35
C ILE A 451 -5.43 21.81 -29.37
N HIS A 452 -5.06 23.06 -29.28
CA HIS A 452 -4.09 23.55 -28.32
C HIS A 452 -4.80 23.84 -27.02
N VAL A 453 -4.38 23.19 -25.93
CA VAL A 453 -5.03 23.27 -24.61
C VAL A 453 -4.06 23.90 -23.63
N LYS A 454 -4.46 25.03 -23.03
CA LYS A 454 -3.74 25.70 -21.95
C LYS A 454 -4.25 25.23 -20.62
N VAL A 455 -3.56 24.27 -20.03
CA VAL A 455 -3.89 23.67 -18.74
C VAL A 455 -3.39 24.58 -17.61
N PRO A 456 -4.27 25.05 -16.70
CA PRO A 456 -3.87 25.93 -15.60
C PRO A 456 -3.05 25.16 -14.55
N SER A 457 -2.20 25.87 -13.81
CA SER A 457 -1.24 25.28 -12.87
C SER A 457 -1.91 24.55 -11.67
N ARG A 458 -3.20 24.73 -11.42
CA ARG A 458 -3.93 23.91 -10.44
C ARG A 458 -4.00 22.44 -10.83
N ARG A 459 -4.01 22.11 -12.14
CA ARG A 459 -4.00 20.74 -12.67
C ARG A 459 -2.57 20.33 -13.03
N ARG A 460 -1.76 20.15 -12.01
CA ARG A 460 -0.35 19.75 -12.11
C ARG A 460 -0.15 18.34 -12.65
N ASP A 461 -1.17 17.52 -12.51
CA ASP A 461 -1.25 16.14 -12.98
C ASP A 461 -1.32 16.05 -14.50
N ILE A 462 -1.76 17.10 -15.20
CA ILE A 462 -1.95 17.10 -16.65
C ILE A 462 -0.70 17.69 -17.33
N THR A 463 0.09 16.79 -17.93
CA THR A 463 1.39 17.15 -18.52
C THR A 463 1.61 16.62 -19.93
N ILE A 464 0.84 15.61 -20.34
CA ILE A 464 0.92 14.95 -21.64
C ILE A 464 -0.46 14.74 -22.27
N GLU A 465 -0.50 14.37 -23.55
CA GLU A 465 -1.74 14.07 -24.30
C GLU A 465 -2.63 13.02 -23.59
N ALA A 466 -2.03 12.01 -22.97
CA ALA A 466 -2.78 10.95 -22.30
C ALA A 466 -3.62 11.49 -21.14
N ASP A 467 -3.10 12.48 -20.41
CA ASP A 467 -3.79 13.11 -19.29
C ASP A 467 -5.01 13.90 -19.79
N LEU A 468 -4.90 14.57 -20.95
CA LEU A 468 -6.05 15.24 -21.58
C LEU A 468 -7.11 14.25 -22.04
N ILE A 469 -6.69 13.07 -22.55
CA ILE A 469 -7.62 12.01 -22.96
C ILE A 469 -8.36 11.46 -21.73
N GLU A 470 -7.70 11.32 -20.61
CA GLU A 470 -8.33 10.92 -19.33
C GLU A 470 -9.41 11.94 -18.93
N GLU A 471 -9.11 13.23 -18.99
CA GLU A 471 -10.06 14.28 -18.67
C GLU A 471 -11.32 14.22 -19.55
N ILE A 472 -11.12 14.01 -20.86
CA ILE A 472 -12.24 13.85 -21.80
C ILE A 472 -13.07 12.62 -21.43
N ALA A 473 -12.41 11.48 -21.21
CA ALA A 473 -13.09 10.21 -20.91
C ALA A 473 -13.88 10.26 -19.60
N ARG A 474 -13.33 10.86 -18.52
CA ARG A 474 -14.00 10.95 -17.25
C ARG A 474 -15.18 11.93 -17.23
N ILE A 475 -15.06 13.10 -17.88
CA ILE A 475 -16.14 14.10 -17.93
C ILE A 475 -17.25 13.66 -18.88
N TYR A 476 -16.89 13.13 -20.07
CA TYR A 476 -17.87 12.56 -20.98
C TYR A 476 -18.55 11.32 -20.40
N GLY A 477 -17.86 10.57 -19.58
CA GLY A 477 -18.30 9.41 -18.79
C GLY A 477 -17.80 8.07 -19.33
N TYR A 478 -17.13 7.33 -18.48
CA TYR A 478 -16.62 5.99 -18.80
C TYR A 478 -17.74 5.01 -19.20
N ASP A 479 -18.96 5.21 -18.68
CA ASP A 479 -20.11 4.39 -19.01
C ASP A 479 -20.53 4.51 -20.49
N ASN A 480 -20.09 5.57 -21.18
CA ASN A 480 -20.34 5.79 -22.60
C ASN A 480 -19.31 5.09 -23.52
N ILE A 481 -18.28 4.47 -22.97
CA ILE A 481 -17.28 3.73 -23.74
C ILE A 481 -17.95 2.47 -24.31
N PRO A 482 -17.98 2.30 -25.65
CA PRO A 482 -18.60 1.13 -26.26
C PRO A 482 -17.80 -0.13 -25.97
N SER A 483 -18.47 -1.20 -25.56
CA SER A 483 -17.84 -2.51 -25.45
C SER A 483 -17.63 -3.10 -26.81
N THR A 484 -16.39 -3.21 -27.26
CA THR A 484 -16.01 -3.76 -28.56
C THR A 484 -15.09 -4.95 -28.41
N LEU A 485 -15.09 -5.85 -29.38
CA LEU A 485 -14.08 -6.89 -29.49
C LEU A 485 -12.76 -6.28 -29.99
N PRO A 486 -11.60 -6.76 -29.47
CA PRO A 486 -10.32 -6.32 -30.02
C PRO A 486 -10.23 -6.59 -31.51
N VAL A 487 -9.81 -5.59 -32.27
CA VAL A 487 -9.51 -5.72 -33.68
C VAL A 487 -8.01 -5.95 -33.83
N PHE A 488 -7.64 -7.12 -34.35
CA PHE A 488 -6.24 -7.45 -34.60
C PHE A 488 -5.98 -7.33 -36.11
N GLU A 489 -4.98 -6.57 -36.49
CA GLU A 489 -4.49 -6.51 -37.88
C GLU A 489 -3.85 -7.83 -38.31
N ASP A 490 -3.16 -8.48 -37.35
CA ASP A 490 -2.55 -9.79 -37.52
C ASP A 490 -3.11 -10.80 -36.52
N VAL A 491 -3.85 -11.78 -37.01
CA VAL A 491 -4.30 -12.91 -36.20
C VAL A 491 -3.18 -13.95 -36.15
N THR A 492 -2.38 -13.90 -35.09
CA THR A 492 -1.46 -15.00 -34.81
C THR A 492 -2.19 -16.12 -34.10
N SER A 493 -2.06 -17.37 -34.60
CA SER A 493 -2.56 -18.54 -33.86
C SER A 493 -1.97 -18.56 -32.46
N GLY A 494 -2.81 -18.42 -31.46
CA GLY A 494 -2.40 -18.59 -30.08
C GLY A 494 -1.82 -19.98 -29.86
N ALA A 495 -0.59 -20.08 -29.39
CA ALA A 495 0.03 -21.33 -29.04
C ALA A 495 0.78 -21.21 -27.69
N LEU A 496 0.89 -22.33 -27.02
CA LEU A 496 1.73 -22.37 -25.80
C LEU A 496 3.22 -22.28 -26.21
N THR A 497 3.96 -21.48 -25.47
CA THR A 497 5.42 -21.48 -25.55
C THR A 497 5.97 -22.86 -25.15
N ASP A 498 7.20 -23.16 -25.54
CA ASP A 498 7.85 -24.41 -25.14
C ASP A 498 7.92 -24.55 -23.60
N ARG A 499 8.30 -23.49 -22.90
CA ARG A 499 8.29 -23.45 -21.43
C ARG A 499 6.90 -23.76 -20.85
N GLN A 500 5.84 -23.17 -21.40
CA GLN A 500 4.48 -23.43 -20.92
C GLN A 500 4.06 -24.89 -21.16
N ARG A 501 4.43 -25.49 -22.28
CA ARG A 501 4.18 -26.92 -22.55
C ARG A 501 4.92 -27.81 -21.55
N LYS A 502 6.21 -27.59 -21.36
CA LYS A 502 7.03 -28.32 -20.38
C LYS A 502 6.47 -28.18 -18.95
N THR A 503 6.13 -26.97 -18.55
CA THR A 503 5.53 -26.71 -17.21
C THR A 503 4.24 -27.50 -17.02
N ARG A 504 3.37 -27.55 -18.04
CA ARG A 504 2.14 -28.36 -17.97
C ARG A 504 2.45 -29.85 -17.88
N VAL A 505 3.46 -30.35 -18.59
CA VAL A 505 3.90 -31.75 -18.50
C VAL A 505 4.37 -32.06 -17.09
N VAL A 506 5.23 -31.22 -16.49
CA VAL A 506 5.75 -31.42 -15.13
C VAL A 506 4.62 -31.45 -14.12
N LYS A 507 3.72 -30.44 -14.16
CA LYS A 507 2.57 -30.36 -13.23
C LYS A 507 1.68 -31.60 -13.33
N ARG A 508 1.28 -31.98 -14.54
CA ARG A 508 0.46 -33.20 -14.75
C ARG A 508 1.16 -34.49 -14.31
N THR A 509 2.48 -34.56 -14.44
CA THR A 509 3.27 -35.70 -13.99
C THR A 509 3.22 -35.81 -12.45
N LEU A 510 3.41 -34.70 -11.75
CA LEU A 510 3.37 -34.65 -10.28
C LEU A 510 1.96 -34.93 -9.76
N GLU A 511 0.94 -34.29 -10.35
CA GLU A 511 -0.47 -34.53 -10.02
C GLU A 511 -0.85 -36.00 -10.27
N GLY A 512 -0.44 -36.57 -11.41
CA GLY A 512 -0.63 -37.99 -11.73
C GLY A 512 0.13 -38.94 -10.82
N ALA A 513 1.19 -38.48 -10.14
CA ALA A 513 1.89 -39.18 -9.10
C ALA A 513 1.32 -38.92 -7.69
N GLY A 514 0.17 -38.23 -7.58
CA GLY A 514 -0.54 -38.02 -6.33
C GLY A 514 -0.10 -36.81 -5.51
N LEU A 515 0.75 -35.92 -6.06
CA LEU A 515 1.14 -34.70 -5.36
C LEU A 515 0.15 -33.58 -5.65
N SER A 516 -0.14 -32.76 -4.64
CA SER A 516 -0.94 -31.55 -4.76
C SER A 516 -0.01 -30.32 -4.84
N GLN A 517 -0.35 -29.36 -5.69
CA GLN A 517 0.40 -28.11 -5.77
C GLN A 517 0.15 -27.27 -4.51
N ALA A 518 1.23 -26.78 -3.92
CA ALA A 518 1.22 -25.76 -2.89
C ALA A 518 1.75 -24.44 -3.46
N ILE A 519 1.30 -23.33 -2.92
CA ILE A 519 1.85 -22.00 -3.13
C ILE A 519 2.09 -21.43 -1.75
N THR A 520 3.37 -21.24 -1.42
CA THR A 520 3.78 -20.76 -0.12
C THR A 520 4.37 -19.35 -0.19
N TYR A 521 4.56 -18.74 0.97
CA TYR A 521 5.03 -17.37 1.05
C TYR A 521 6.51 -17.25 0.66
N SER A 522 6.88 -16.15 0.01
CA SER A 522 8.29 -15.92 -0.40
C SER A 522 9.19 -15.42 0.74
N LEU A 523 8.59 -15.01 1.85
CA LEU A 523 9.30 -14.51 3.03
C LEU A 523 9.29 -15.55 4.14
N VAL A 524 10.43 -15.73 4.77
CA VAL A 524 10.65 -16.59 5.93
C VAL A 524 11.31 -15.78 7.06
N ASP A 525 11.48 -16.38 8.22
CA ASP A 525 12.35 -15.83 9.22
C ASP A 525 13.84 -15.90 8.80
N ARG A 526 14.66 -15.05 9.38
CA ARG A 526 16.08 -14.91 9.02
C ARG A 526 16.88 -16.20 9.17
N GLU A 527 16.60 -16.98 10.21
CA GLU A 527 17.36 -18.21 10.51
C GLU A 527 17.10 -19.30 9.48
N ARG A 528 15.87 -19.37 8.97
CA ARG A 528 15.43 -20.38 7.99
C ARG A 528 15.69 -19.99 6.54
N ALA A 529 16.04 -18.73 6.26
CA ALA A 529 16.20 -18.24 4.90
C ALA A 529 17.24 -19.05 4.07
N THR A 530 18.27 -19.56 4.72
CA THR A 530 19.34 -20.35 4.10
C THR A 530 19.26 -21.84 4.42
N ALA A 531 18.19 -22.31 5.04
CA ALA A 531 18.01 -23.74 5.36
C ALA A 531 17.84 -24.56 4.08
N PHE A 532 18.45 -25.74 4.04
CA PHE A 532 18.44 -26.70 2.92
C PHE A 532 19.09 -26.19 1.63
N THR A 533 19.89 -25.13 1.67
CA THR A 533 20.59 -24.62 0.50
C THR A 533 21.87 -25.41 0.22
N THR A 534 22.21 -25.56 -1.06
CA THR A 534 23.43 -26.21 -1.51
C THR A 534 24.57 -25.22 -1.74
N THR A 535 24.29 -23.95 -1.77
CA THR A 535 25.24 -22.85 -2.00
C THR A 535 24.95 -21.71 -1.02
N THR A 536 26.00 -21.00 -0.62
CA THR A 536 25.87 -19.85 0.28
C THR A 536 25.74 -18.58 -0.54
N HIS A 537 24.63 -17.88 -0.35
CA HIS A 537 24.36 -16.58 -0.93
C HIS A 537 24.00 -15.56 0.18
N GLN A 538 24.14 -14.29 -0.14
CA GLN A 538 23.70 -13.23 0.78
C GLN A 538 22.17 -13.28 0.96
N THR A 539 21.72 -13.12 2.18
CA THR A 539 20.28 -12.99 2.47
C THR A 539 19.77 -11.59 2.13
N VAL A 540 18.52 -11.49 1.73
CA VAL A 540 17.84 -10.22 1.44
C VAL A 540 16.72 -10.02 2.44
N GLU A 541 16.87 -9.01 3.28
CA GLU A 541 15.93 -8.68 4.35
C GLU A 541 15.08 -7.47 3.96
N LEU A 542 13.81 -7.45 4.39
CA LEU A 542 12.94 -6.29 4.24
C LEU A 542 13.34 -5.21 5.23
N LEU A 543 13.32 -3.94 4.81
CA LEU A 543 13.59 -2.80 5.69
C LEU A 543 12.56 -2.64 6.81
N MET A 544 11.29 -2.95 6.51
CA MET A 544 10.18 -2.87 7.46
C MET A 544 9.27 -4.10 7.27
N PRO A 545 9.64 -5.25 7.85
CA PRO A 545 8.82 -6.45 7.73
C PRO A 545 7.56 -6.34 8.60
N MET A 546 6.46 -6.94 8.14
CA MET A 546 5.22 -7.03 8.92
C MET A 546 5.36 -7.91 10.18
N SER A 547 6.29 -8.87 10.16
CA SER A 547 6.63 -9.73 11.29
C SER A 547 8.03 -10.32 11.11
N GLU A 548 8.67 -10.75 12.19
CA GLU A 548 9.96 -11.47 12.15
C GLU A 548 9.87 -12.76 11.34
N ALA A 549 8.73 -13.46 11.41
CA ALA A 549 8.49 -14.70 10.66
C ALA A 549 8.45 -14.50 9.13
N HIS A 550 8.30 -13.27 8.67
CA HIS A 550 8.23 -12.91 7.25
C HIS A 550 9.14 -11.71 6.94
N SER A 551 10.39 -11.79 7.35
CA SER A 551 11.36 -10.69 7.25
C SER A 551 12.39 -10.84 6.15
N THR A 552 12.64 -12.08 5.67
CA THR A 552 13.75 -12.40 4.78
C THR A 552 13.29 -13.23 3.59
N LEU A 553 13.80 -12.92 2.40
CA LEU A 553 13.48 -13.68 1.19
C LEU A 553 14.11 -15.08 1.24
N ARG A 554 13.31 -16.10 0.92
CA ARG A 554 13.71 -17.53 0.95
C ARG A 554 14.73 -17.88 -0.12
N GLN A 555 15.68 -18.74 0.23
CA GLN A 555 16.64 -19.36 -0.71
C GLN A 555 16.32 -20.84 -1.02
N SER A 556 15.26 -21.39 -0.39
CA SER A 556 14.73 -22.74 -0.61
C SER A 556 13.19 -22.71 -0.43
N LEU A 557 12.48 -23.60 -1.10
CA LEU A 557 11.04 -23.81 -0.95
C LEU A 557 10.71 -24.76 0.21
N ILE A 558 11.68 -25.57 0.63
CA ILE A 558 11.49 -26.64 1.63
C ILE A 558 10.99 -26.13 2.99
N PRO A 559 11.49 -25.01 3.57
CA PRO A 559 11.03 -24.57 4.87
C PRO A 559 9.53 -24.38 4.96
N HIS A 560 8.91 -23.76 3.98
CA HIS A 560 7.46 -23.55 3.96
C HIS A 560 6.66 -24.80 3.58
N LEU A 561 7.22 -25.71 2.76
CA LEU A 561 6.60 -26.99 2.52
C LEU A 561 6.58 -27.84 3.80
N ILE A 562 7.61 -27.75 4.66
CA ILE A 562 7.61 -28.36 5.99
C ILE A 562 6.49 -27.77 6.85
N ASP A 563 6.34 -26.44 6.89
CA ASP A 563 5.28 -25.78 7.65
C ASP A 563 3.89 -26.21 7.17
N ALA A 564 3.67 -26.27 5.86
CA ALA A 564 2.43 -26.73 5.27
C ALA A 564 2.14 -28.19 5.64
N THR A 565 3.17 -29.03 5.65
CA THR A 565 3.07 -30.44 6.05
C THR A 565 2.75 -30.56 7.53
N GLN A 566 3.47 -29.86 8.40
CA GLN A 566 3.22 -29.81 9.84
C GLN A 566 1.79 -29.36 10.14
N TYR A 567 1.35 -28.30 9.50
CA TYR A 567 -0.02 -27.77 9.64
C TYR A 567 -1.09 -28.84 9.38
N ASN A 568 -0.91 -29.64 8.32
CA ASN A 568 -1.82 -30.71 7.93
C ASN A 568 -1.75 -31.92 8.88
N VAL A 569 -0.53 -32.35 9.23
CA VAL A 569 -0.31 -33.46 10.15
C VAL A 569 -0.91 -33.19 11.54
N ALA A 570 -0.75 -31.95 12.04
CA ALA A 570 -1.38 -31.53 13.31
C ALA A 570 -2.92 -31.59 13.25
N ARG A 571 -3.51 -31.53 12.05
CA ARG A 571 -4.96 -31.69 11.82
C ARG A 571 -5.36 -33.09 11.43
N LYS A 572 -4.48 -34.06 11.67
CA LYS A 572 -4.70 -35.50 11.46
C LYS A 572 -4.73 -35.94 10.00
N ASN A 573 -4.27 -35.10 9.08
CA ASN A 573 -3.97 -35.50 7.71
C ASN A 573 -2.54 -36.06 7.68
N GLN A 574 -2.38 -37.38 7.84
CA GLN A 574 -1.05 -37.99 8.02
C GLN A 574 -0.32 -38.23 6.70
N ASP A 575 -1.08 -38.41 5.63
CA ASP A 575 -0.55 -38.77 4.32
C ASP A 575 -0.48 -37.49 3.44
N ILE A 576 0.71 -36.93 3.34
CA ILE A 576 0.93 -35.64 2.66
C ILE A 576 1.88 -35.83 1.50
N ALA A 577 1.49 -35.31 0.34
CA ALA A 577 2.31 -35.23 -0.85
C ALA A 577 2.06 -33.86 -1.52
N LEU A 578 3.00 -32.95 -1.36
CA LEU A 578 2.93 -31.60 -1.89
C LEU A 578 4.10 -31.29 -2.81
N TYR A 579 3.87 -30.42 -3.79
CA TYR A 579 4.94 -29.81 -4.58
C TYR A 579 4.69 -28.30 -4.77
N GLU A 580 5.78 -27.56 -5.01
CA GLU A 580 5.72 -26.14 -5.35
C GLU A 580 6.69 -25.85 -6.49
N ILE A 581 6.25 -25.02 -7.45
CA ILE A 581 7.12 -24.34 -8.41
C ILE A 581 7.08 -22.87 -8.01
N GLY A 582 8.21 -22.35 -7.55
CA GLY A 582 8.27 -21.00 -7.01
C GLY A 582 9.67 -20.40 -7.05
N ASN A 583 9.75 -19.10 -6.86
CA ASN A 583 11.02 -18.39 -6.86
C ASN A 583 11.74 -18.50 -5.52
N VAL A 584 13.06 -18.65 -5.62
CA VAL A 584 14.02 -18.43 -4.55
C VAL A 584 14.89 -17.21 -4.90
N PHE A 585 15.51 -16.58 -3.91
CA PHE A 585 16.13 -15.28 -4.07
C PHE A 585 17.57 -15.30 -3.53
N PHE A 586 18.53 -14.96 -4.38
CA PHE A 586 19.93 -14.96 -4.03
C PHE A 586 20.49 -13.54 -4.08
N GLY A 587 20.82 -12.99 -2.91
CA GLY A 587 21.48 -11.69 -2.81
C GLY A 587 22.88 -11.73 -3.37
N GLN A 588 23.29 -10.66 -4.04
CA GLN A 588 24.62 -10.48 -4.61
C GLN A 588 25.23 -9.19 -4.09
N GLU A 589 26.52 -9.23 -3.76
CA GLU A 589 27.24 -8.06 -3.26
C GLU A 589 27.25 -6.94 -4.30
N GLY A 590 26.85 -5.73 -3.88
CA GLY A 590 26.82 -4.53 -4.74
C GLY A 590 25.63 -4.45 -5.69
N GLN A 591 24.66 -5.37 -5.63
CA GLN A 591 23.42 -5.30 -6.39
C GLN A 591 22.24 -4.92 -5.51
N THR A 592 21.33 -4.07 -6.05
CA THR A 592 20.13 -3.62 -5.35
C THR A 592 19.02 -4.68 -5.33
N LEU A 593 18.94 -5.51 -6.37
CA LEU A 593 17.94 -6.56 -6.51
C LEU A 593 18.60 -7.95 -6.44
N PRO A 594 17.96 -8.92 -5.76
CA PRO A 594 18.43 -10.30 -5.78
C PRO A 594 18.23 -10.97 -7.13
N GLU A 595 19.06 -11.98 -7.42
CA GLU A 595 18.77 -12.92 -8.48
C GLU A 595 17.56 -13.79 -8.09
N GLN A 596 16.57 -13.87 -8.98
CA GLN A 596 15.39 -14.71 -8.80
C GLN A 596 15.52 -15.95 -9.68
N VAL A 597 15.46 -17.13 -9.06
CA VAL A 597 15.54 -18.40 -9.77
C VAL A 597 14.33 -19.27 -9.44
N GLU A 598 13.68 -19.82 -10.45
CA GLU A 598 12.54 -20.70 -10.26
C GLU A 598 13.01 -22.12 -9.90
N TYR A 599 12.51 -22.62 -8.76
CA TYR A 599 12.80 -23.97 -8.27
C TYR A 599 11.52 -24.81 -8.26
N LEU A 600 11.70 -26.12 -8.42
CA LEU A 600 10.68 -27.14 -8.18
C LEU A 600 11.06 -27.90 -6.92
N SER A 601 10.20 -27.92 -5.93
CA SER A 601 10.39 -28.69 -4.71
C SER A 601 9.18 -29.55 -4.40
N GLY A 602 9.37 -30.60 -3.66
CA GLY A 602 8.30 -31.45 -3.15
C GLY A 602 8.63 -32.04 -1.81
N ILE A 603 7.58 -32.37 -1.07
CA ILE A 603 7.61 -33.00 0.25
C ILE A 603 6.58 -34.12 0.34
N MET A 604 6.97 -35.24 0.88
CA MET A 604 6.11 -36.40 1.05
C MET A 604 6.33 -37.09 2.40
N THR A 605 5.24 -37.48 3.07
CA THR A 605 5.26 -38.23 4.31
C THR A 605 4.02 -39.14 4.43
N GLY A 606 4.05 -40.13 5.30
CA GLY A 606 2.92 -41.02 5.55
C GLY A 606 2.84 -42.18 4.58
N GLU A 607 1.63 -42.58 4.24
CA GLU A 607 1.31 -43.71 3.35
C GLU A 607 1.02 -43.20 1.94
N TYR A 608 1.76 -43.66 0.95
CA TYR A 608 1.53 -43.34 -0.46
C TYR A 608 0.33 -44.08 -1.04
N VAL A 609 0.19 -45.39 -0.65
CA VAL A 609 -0.94 -46.23 -0.98
C VAL A 609 -1.50 -46.80 0.30
N SER A 610 -2.77 -46.58 0.56
CA SER A 610 -3.49 -47.12 1.68
C SER A 610 -4.82 -47.72 1.20
N ASN A 611 -4.82 -49.06 0.95
CA ASN A 611 -6.01 -49.81 0.60
C ASN A 611 -6.25 -50.92 1.63
N PRO A 612 -6.81 -50.60 2.83
CA PRO A 612 -6.93 -51.55 3.92
C PRO A 612 -7.69 -52.85 3.55
N TRP A 613 -8.73 -52.74 2.72
CA TRP A 613 -9.56 -53.89 2.30
C TRP A 613 -8.80 -54.82 1.34
N GLN A 614 -7.74 -54.35 0.63
CA GLN A 614 -6.86 -55.20 -0.18
C GLN A 614 -5.60 -55.60 0.57
N GLY A 615 -5.40 -55.15 1.82
CA GLY A 615 -4.18 -55.39 2.58
C GLY A 615 -2.94 -54.68 1.95
N LYS A 616 -3.14 -53.67 1.06
CA LYS A 616 -2.04 -52.95 0.43
C LYS A 616 -1.76 -51.69 1.24
N LYS A 617 -0.49 -51.61 1.62
CA LYS A 617 0.07 -50.42 2.32
C LYS A 617 1.45 -50.19 1.83
N GLU A 618 1.69 -48.98 1.27
CA GLU A 618 3.00 -48.57 0.81
C GLU A 618 3.36 -47.23 1.50
N VAL A 619 4.39 -47.26 2.27
CA VAL A 619 4.88 -46.05 3.02
C VAL A 619 5.84 -45.29 2.11
N VAL A 620 5.76 -43.98 2.17
CA VAL A 620 6.69 -43.10 1.44
C VAL A 620 8.13 -43.43 1.85
N ASP A 621 8.98 -43.68 0.86
CA ASP A 621 10.40 -43.94 1.05
C ASP A 621 11.27 -43.15 0.02
N PHE A 622 12.57 -43.28 0.14
CA PHE A 622 13.54 -42.65 -0.77
C PHE A 622 13.32 -43.04 -2.23
N TYR A 623 13.07 -44.31 -2.48
CA TYR A 623 12.98 -44.84 -3.86
C TYR A 623 11.67 -44.41 -4.54
N LEU A 624 10.57 -44.32 -3.78
CA LEU A 624 9.31 -43.79 -4.28
C LEU A 624 9.48 -42.36 -4.78
N VAL A 625 10.05 -41.49 -3.93
CA VAL A 625 10.22 -40.05 -4.27
C VAL A 625 11.24 -39.90 -5.40
N LYS A 626 12.32 -40.71 -5.42
CA LYS A 626 13.27 -40.77 -6.53
C LYS A 626 12.58 -41.16 -7.84
N GLY A 627 11.70 -42.16 -7.83
CA GLY A 627 10.94 -42.60 -9.00
C GLY A 627 10.01 -41.50 -9.54
N ILE A 628 9.42 -40.66 -8.65
CA ILE A 628 8.63 -39.49 -9.07
C ILE A 628 9.51 -38.46 -9.78
N VAL A 629 10.71 -38.19 -9.25
CA VAL A 629 11.67 -37.26 -9.87
C VAL A 629 12.19 -37.80 -11.21
N GLU A 630 12.47 -39.12 -11.30
CA GLU A 630 12.84 -39.80 -12.56
C GLU A 630 11.73 -39.68 -13.60
N ARG A 631 10.48 -39.84 -13.21
CA ARG A 631 9.34 -39.72 -14.11
C ARG A 631 9.20 -38.30 -14.70
N ILE A 632 9.59 -37.24 -13.96
CA ILE A 632 9.67 -35.90 -14.55
C ILE A 632 10.71 -35.86 -15.67
N ALA A 633 11.89 -36.42 -15.42
CA ALA A 633 12.94 -36.50 -16.43
C ALA A 633 12.48 -37.27 -17.67
N ASP A 634 11.88 -38.47 -17.50
CA ASP A 634 11.37 -39.32 -18.60
C ASP A 634 10.35 -38.56 -19.45
N GLN A 635 9.39 -37.84 -18.82
CA GLN A 635 8.37 -37.07 -19.54
C GLN A 635 8.92 -35.88 -20.31
N LEU A 636 10.06 -35.39 -19.91
CA LEU A 636 10.82 -34.32 -20.61
C LEU A 636 11.92 -34.91 -21.54
N ALA A 637 12.00 -36.23 -21.70
CA ALA A 637 13.06 -36.92 -22.43
C ALA A 637 14.49 -36.49 -21.95
N LEU A 638 14.62 -36.28 -20.65
CA LEU A 638 15.87 -35.99 -19.96
C LEU A 638 16.34 -37.21 -19.17
N ARG A 639 17.60 -37.21 -18.77
CA ARG A 639 18.17 -38.23 -17.90
C ARG A 639 18.82 -37.58 -16.69
N PHE A 640 18.24 -37.81 -15.49
CA PHE A 640 18.86 -37.42 -14.22
C PHE A 640 19.81 -38.53 -13.73
N GLU A 641 20.90 -38.08 -13.14
CA GLU A 641 21.85 -38.96 -12.47
C GLU A 641 21.91 -38.60 -10.98
N TYR A 642 22.29 -39.56 -10.14
CA TYR A 642 22.23 -39.42 -8.70
C TYR A 642 23.59 -39.73 -8.08
N GLU A 643 24.06 -38.84 -7.20
CA GLU A 643 25.31 -39.00 -6.47
C GLU A 643 25.08 -38.81 -4.97
N ILE A 644 25.76 -39.64 -4.16
CA ILE A 644 25.67 -39.50 -2.71
C ILE A 644 26.18 -38.11 -2.32
N THR A 645 25.42 -37.41 -1.51
CA THR A 645 25.81 -36.10 -1.01
C THR A 645 25.33 -35.90 0.43
N GLN A 646 25.81 -34.87 1.07
CA GLN A 646 25.37 -34.45 2.38
C GLN A 646 24.86 -33.01 2.30
N ILE A 647 23.68 -32.78 2.81
CA ILE A 647 23.03 -31.46 2.90
C ILE A 647 22.56 -31.27 4.34
N ASP A 648 22.81 -30.09 4.86
CA ASP A 648 22.40 -29.77 6.22
C ASP A 648 20.88 -29.85 6.36
N GLY A 649 20.42 -30.45 7.45
CA GLY A 649 19.00 -30.72 7.68
C GLY A 649 18.48 -32.00 7.03
N LEU A 650 19.26 -32.74 6.21
CA LEU A 650 18.88 -34.02 5.62
C LEU A 650 19.68 -35.19 6.22
N HIS A 651 19.12 -36.40 6.06
CA HIS A 651 19.71 -37.63 6.57
C HIS A 651 20.99 -37.99 5.78
N PRO A 652 22.18 -38.13 6.40
CA PRO A 652 23.48 -38.28 5.70
C PRO A 652 23.58 -39.56 4.84
N GLY A 653 22.84 -40.61 5.19
CA GLY A 653 22.83 -41.86 4.45
C GLY A 653 21.68 -42.05 3.48
N ARG A 654 20.78 -41.04 3.36
CA ARG A 654 19.59 -41.10 2.50
C ARG A 654 19.38 -39.78 1.78
N THR A 655 20.47 -39.22 1.23
CA THR A 655 20.48 -37.98 0.48
C THR A 655 21.34 -38.14 -0.76
N ALA A 656 20.82 -37.69 -1.88
CA ALA A 656 21.53 -37.71 -3.15
C ALA A 656 21.42 -36.36 -3.86
N ALA A 657 22.52 -35.91 -4.44
CA ALA A 657 22.50 -34.83 -5.42
C ALA A 657 21.87 -35.37 -6.72
N VAL A 658 21.13 -34.51 -7.38
CA VAL A 658 20.57 -34.77 -8.73
C VAL A 658 21.37 -33.97 -9.72
N THR A 659 21.87 -34.63 -10.74
CA THR A 659 22.66 -34.01 -11.81
C THR A 659 21.99 -34.20 -13.15
N LEU A 660 22.20 -33.24 -14.05
CA LEU A 660 21.71 -33.23 -15.42
C LEU A 660 22.88 -32.86 -16.33
N ASN A 661 23.27 -33.76 -17.24
CA ASN A 661 24.45 -33.57 -18.11
C ASN A 661 25.77 -33.27 -17.34
N GLY A 662 25.92 -33.86 -16.14
CA GLY A 662 27.07 -33.64 -15.27
C GLY A 662 27.03 -32.38 -14.43
N GLU A 663 25.99 -31.56 -14.54
CA GLU A 663 25.78 -30.37 -13.73
C GLU A 663 24.79 -30.65 -12.59
N ALA A 664 25.11 -30.24 -11.37
CA ALA A 664 24.19 -30.36 -10.25
C ALA A 664 22.97 -29.42 -10.43
N ILE A 665 21.77 -29.99 -10.37
CA ILE A 665 20.51 -29.26 -10.50
C ILE A 665 19.70 -29.26 -9.20
N GLY A 666 20.12 -30.03 -8.20
CA GLY A 666 19.40 -30.09 -6.93
C GLY A 666 19.65 -31.37 -6.15
N PHE A 667 18.70 -31.76 -5.36
CA PHE A 667 18.85 -32.93 -4.48
C PHE A 667 17.50 -33.59 -4.15
N ILE A 668 17.61 -34.80 -3.59
CA ILE A 668 16.54 -35.58 -2.99
C ILE A 668 17.03 -36.17 -1.67
N GLY A 669 16.23 -36.18 -0.62
CA GLY A 669 16.64 -36.80 0.66
C GLY A 669 15.52 -36.97 1.67
N GLU A 670 15.81 -37.74 2.72
CA GLU A 670 15.00 -37.82 3.92
C GLU A 670 15.35 -36.66 4.86
N LEU A 671 14.36 -36.00 5.46
CA LEU A 671 14.63 -35.03 6.53
C LEU A 671 15.41 -35.73 7.65
N HIS A 672 16.41 -35.03 8.20
CA HIS A 672 17.12 -35.55 9.36
C HIS A 672 16.14 -35.83 10.51
N PRO A 673 16.24 -36.96 11.20
CA PRO A 673 15.28 -37.32 12.27
C PRO A 673 15.12 -36.24 13.37
N THR A 674 16.19 -35.50 13.67
CA THR A 674 16.12 -34.38 14.61
C THR A 674 15.27 -33.24 14.06
N VAL A 675 15.43 -32.91 12.77
CA VAL A 675 14.64 -31.87 12.10
C VAL A 675 13.18 -32.29 12.00
N ALA A 676 12.89 -33.51 11.55
CA ALA A 676 11.54 -34.03 11.48
C ALA A 676 10.83 -33.99 12.85
N LYS A 677 11.57 -34.35 13.93
CA LYS A 677 11.04 -34.29 15.30
C LYS A 677 10.71 -32.86 15.76
N THR A 678 11.48 -31.85 15.36
CA THR A 678 11.20 -30.44 15.71
C THR A 678 9.83 -29.99 15.16
N TYR A 679 9.43 -30.57 14.03
CA TYR A 679 8.14 -30.25 13.38
C TYR A 679 7.05 -31.30 13.65
N ASP A 680 7.25 -32.21 14.59
CA ASP A 680 6.35 -33.33 14.90
C ASP A 680 6.01 -34.19 13.67
N LEU A 681 6.96 -34.33 12.75
CA LEU A 681 6.82 -35.12 11.53
C LEU A 681 7.43 -36.53 11.73
N GLY A 682 6.86 -37.52 11.08
CA GLY A 682 7.44 -38.84 10.88
C GLY A 682 8.55 -38.82 9.83
N ARG A 683 8.85 -39.96 9.23
CA ARG A 683 9.78 -40.02 8.09
C ARG A 683 9.20 -39.21 6.97
N THR A 684 9.95 -38.21 6.54
CA THR A 684 9.54 -37.24 5.52
C THR A 684 10.66 -37.08 4.51
N TYR A 685 10.30 -37.11 3.26
CA TYR A 685 11.23 -37.02 2.14
C TYR A 685 10.97 -35.73 1.36
N VAL A 686 12.03 -35.12 0.90
CA VAL A 686 11.98 -33.87 0.12
C VAL A 686 12.86 -33.97 -1.12
N PHE A 687 12.49 -33.22 -2.13
CA PHE A 687 13.38 -32.92 -3.25
C PHE A 687 13.31 -31.44 -3.59
N GLU A 688 14.40 -30.91 -4.08
CA GLU A 688 14.44 -29.54 -4.60
C GLU A 688 15.37 -29.47 -5.82
N LEU A 689 14.86 -28.94 -6.93
CA LEU A 689 15.51 -28.91 -8.22
C LEU A 689 15.49 -27.49 -8.80
N ASN A 690 16.58 -27.04 -9.36
CA ASN A 690 16.63 -25.81 -10.14
C ASN A 690 15.78 -25.98 -11.42
N TYR A 691 14.58 -25.44 -11.36
CA TYR A 691 13.60 -25.59 -12.43
C TYR A 691 14.00 -24.85 -13.70
N GLU A 692 14.69 -23.74 -13.55
CA GLU A 692 15.20 -22.98 -14.69
C GLU A 692 16.16 -23.79 -15.54
N LYS A 693 17.14 -24.48 -14.91
CA LYS A 693 18.08 -25.34 -15.61
C LYS A 693 17.40 -26.51 -16.35
N ILE A 694 16.33 -27.04 -15.78
CA ILE A 694 15.53 -28.10 -16.41
C ILE A 694 14.79 -27.54 -17.64
N MET A 695 14.17 -26.36 -17.51
CA MET A 695 13.39 -25.75 -18.59
C MET A 695 14.25 -25.29 -19.78
N GLN A 696 15.51 -24.95 -19.53
CA GLN A 696 16.46 -24.57 -20.59
C GLN A 696 16.89 -25.73 -21.48
N GLN A 697 16.69 -26.98 -21.04
CA GLN A 697 17.06 -28.14 -21.85
C GLN A 697 16.16 -28.29 -23.07
N SER A 698 16.76 -28.67 -24.19
CA SER A 698 15.98 -29.07 -25.35
C SER A 698 15.26 -30.39 -25.04
N VAL A 699 13.99 -30.46 -25.25
CA VAL A 699 13.24 -31.72 -25.16
C VAL A 699 13.58 -32.53 -26.41
N GLY A 700 14.06 -33.74 -26.24
CA GLY A 700 14.25 -34.68 -27.35
C GLY A 700 12.91 -34.98 -28.04
N TYR A 701 12.96 -35.21 -29.34
CA TYR A 701 11.77 -35.70 -30.04
C TYR A 701 11.53 -37.16 -29.63
N ILE A 702 10.27 -37.51 -29.43
CA ILE A 702 9.87 -38.92 -29.27
C ILE A 702 10.08 -39.58 -30.64
N ASN A 703 11.11 -40.39 -30.70
CA ASN A 703 11.37 -41.18 -31.91
C ASN A 703 10.53 -42.44 -31.85
N TYR A 704 9.67 -42.63 -32.85
CA TYR A 704 8.92 -43.89 -33.01
C TYR A 704 9.92 -45.04 -33.26
N GLN A 705 9.87 -46.07 -32.46
CA GLN A 705 10.53 -47.34 -32.70
C GLN A 705 9.50 -48.43 -32.91
N PRO A 706 9.51 -49.16 -34.04
CA PRO A 706 8.59 -50.23 -34.27
C PRO A 706 8.80 -51.37 -33.27
N ILE A 707 7.73 -52.02 -32.87
CA ILE A 707 7.79 -53.20 -32.01
C ILE A 707 8.64 -54.26 -32.68
N PRO A 708 9.69 -54.77 -32.04
CA PRO A 708 10.55 -55.79 -32.62
C PRO A 708 9.78 -57.05 -33.01
N LYS A 709 10.10 -57.62 -34.21
CA LYS A 709 9.45 -58.82 -34.68
C LYS A 709 10.07 -60.10 -34.16
N PHE A 710 11.28 -59.98 -33.62
CA PHE A 710 12.08 -61.14 -33.14
C PHE A 710 12.04 -61.20 -31.61
N PRO A 711 12.05 -62.41 -31.00
CA PRO A 711 12.00 -62.56 -29.58
C PRO A 711 13.31 -62.10 -28.90
N GLY A 712 13.20 -61.38 -27.76
CA GLY A 712 14.34 -61.09 -26.92
C GLY A 712 14.72 -62.26 -26.03
N VAL A 713 15.96 -62.25 -25.54
CA VAL A 713 16.51 -63.24 -24.58
C VAL A 713 16.85 -62.52 -23.30
N THR A 714 16.39 -63.02 -22.15
CA THR A 714 16.73 -62.49 -20.85
C THR A 714 17.74 -63.35 -20.11
N ARG A 715 18.65 -62.71 -19.38
CA ARG A 715 19.59 -63.36 -18.46
C ARG A 715 19.54 -62.60 -17.11
N ASP A 716 19.46 -63.32 -16.04
CA ASP A 716 19.55 -62.77 -14.70
C ASP A 716 20.94 -63.06 -14.13
N ILE A 717 21.58 -62.07 -13.56
CA ILE A 717 22.83 -62.15 -12.86
C ILE A 717 22.65 -61.65 -11.43
N ALA A 718 23.24 -62.33 -10.48
CA ALA A 718 23.35 -61.90 -9.10
C ALA A 718 24.81 -61.59 -8.78
N LEU A 719 25.09 -60.35 -8.46
CA LEU A 719 26.44 -59.88 -8.20
C LEU A 719 26.65 -59.58 -6.73
N VAL A 720 27.69 -60.20 -6.16
CA VAL A 720 28.14 -59.86 -4.80
C VAL A 720 29.16 -58.76 -4.91
N VAL A 721 28.88 -57.61 -4.29
CA VAL A 721 29.73 -56.41 -4.30
C VAL A 721 29.87 -55.87 -2.89
N ALA A 722 30.85 -55.00 -2.66
CA ALA A 722 30.92 -54.20 -1.44
C ALA A 722 29.67 -53.30 -1.26
N SER A 723 29.21 -53.09 -0.04
CA SER A 723 27.95 -52.39 0.26
C SER A 723 27.94 -50.96 -0.28
N GLU A 724 29.08 -50.30 -0.39
CA GLU A 724 29.25 -48.95 -0.95
C GLU A 724 29.17 -48.89 -2.47
N VAL A 725 29.28 -50.04 -3.19
CA VAL A 725 29.18 -50.04 -4.67
C VAL A 725 27.79 -49.68 -5.11
N ARG A 726 27.67 -48.62 -5.91
CA ARG A 726 26.36 -48.16 -6.43
C ARG A 726 25.87 -49.09 -7.56
N ALA A 727 24.58 -49.42 -7.53
CA ALA A 727 23.96 -50.17 -8.61
C ALA A 727 24.10 -49.45 -9.96
N ALA A 728 24.07 -48.12 -10.00
CA ALA A 728 24.25 -47.31 -11.19
C ALA A 728 25.63 -47.57 -11.86
N SER A 729 26.69 -47.76 -11.08
CA SER A 729 28.02 -48.09 -11.66
C SER A 729 28.04 -49.46 -12.31
N LEU A 730 27.34 -50.44 -11.75
CA LEU A 730 27.21 -51.78 -12.36
C LEU A 730 26.40 -51.70 -13.65
N ILE A 731 25.27 -51.01 -13.63
CA ILE A 731 24.41 -50.78 -14.81
C ILE A 731 25.22 -50.06 -15.91
N HIS A 732 25.99 -49.03 -15.56
CA HIS A 732 26.82 -48.31 -16.51
C HIS A 732 27.84 -49.22 -17.18
N THR A 733 28.55 -50.04 -16.42
CA THR A 733 29.50 -51.02 -16.94
C THR A 733 28.81 -52.05 -17.84
N ILE A 734 27.65 -52.54 -17.47
CA ILE A 734 26.83 -53.42 -18.27
C ILE A 734 26.50 -52.81 -19.64
N HIS A 735 26.01 -51.57 -19.65
CA HIS A 735 25.71 -50.88 -20.91
C HIS A 735 26.95 -50.60 -21.78
N GLN A 736 28.09 -50.27 -21.18
CA GLN A 736 29.33 -50.04 -21.92
C GLN A 736 29.81 -51.31 -22.64
N ASN A 737 29.57 -52.49 -22.05
CA ASN A 737 30.07 -53.77 -22.58
C ASN A 737 28.97 -54.60 -23.27
N GLY A 738 27.71 -54.15 -23.22
CA GLY A 738 26.52 -54.84 -23.74
C GLY A 738 26.37 -54.78 -25.28
N GLY A 739 27.07 -53.86 -25.94
CA GLY A 739 26.99 -53.62 -27.36
C GLY A 739 25.57 -53.34 -27.87
N ALA A 740 25.32 -53.50 -29.14
CA ALA A 740 24.06 -53.15 -29.79
C ALA A 740 22.88 -54.07 -29.43
N ILE A 741 23.17 -55.29 -29.00
CA ILE A 741 22.12 -56.30 -28.70
C ILE A 741 21.62 -56.20 -27.26
N LEU A 742 22.30 -55.54 -26.32
CA LEU A 742 21.79 -55.29 -25.00
C LEU A 742 20.81 -54.08 -25.05
N LYS A 743 19.56 -54.30 -24.75
CA LYS A 743 18.52 -53.27 -24.80
C LYS A 743 18.15 -52.73 -23.44
N ASP A 744 18.20 -53.58 -22.41
CA ASP A 744 17.85 -53.16 -21.06
C ASP A 744 18.67 -53.92 -20.01
N ALA A 745 18.93 -53.23 -18.90
CA ALA A 745 19.52 -53.78 -17.70
C ALA A 745 18.90 -53.10 -16.48
N HIS A 746 18.13 -53.83 -15.68
CA HIS A 746 17.51 -53.30 -14.50
C HIS A 746 17.73 -54.18 -13.25
N VAL A 747 17.88 -53.50 -12.11
CA VAL A 747 17.98 -54.15 -10.82
C VAL A 747 16.58 -54.59 -10.42
N PHE A 748 16.43 -55.87 -10.08
CA PHE A 748 15.12 -56.38 -9.61
C PHE A 748 15.18 -56.91 -8.19
N ASP A 749 16.35 -57.14 -7.61
CA ASP A 749 16.48 -57.53 -6.21
C ASP A 749 17.82 -57.04 -5.63
N VAL A 750 17.78 -56.62 -4.35
CA VAL A 750 18.99 -56.26 -3.57
C VAL A 750 18.87 -56.93 -2.22
N TYR A 751 19.83 -57.75 -1.89
CA TYR A 751 19.85 -58.51 -0.64
C TYR A 751 21.09 -58.14 0.21
N GLU A 752 20.82 -57.68 1.42
CA GLU A 752 21.75 -57.49 2.53
C GLU A 752 21.21 -58.23 3.74
N GLY A 753 21.90 -59.22 4.30
CA GLY A 753 21.38 -59.95 5.44
C GLY A 753 22.31 -61.04 5.96
N GLU A 754 21.81 -61.87 6.87
CA GLU A 754 22.57 -62.85 7.65
C GLU A 754 23.39 -63.88 6.82
N HIS A 755 23.05 -64.08 5.55
CA HIS A 755 23.71 -65.02 4.66
C HIS A 755 24.71 -64.34 3.69
N MET A 756 25.02 -63.05 3.98
CA MET A 756 26.05 -62.31 3.25
C MET A 756 27.23 -62.00 4.14
N GLU A 757 28.40 -61.94 3.54
CA GLU A 757 29.64 -61.48 4.17
C GLU A 757 29.49 -60.04 4.67
N ALA A 758 29.92 -59.73 5.86
CA ALA A 758 29.82 -58.38 6.41
C ALA A 758 30.46 -57.32 5.49
N GLY A 759 29.71 -56.25 5.22
CA GLY A 759 30.15 -55.21 4.29
C GLY A 759 29.92 -55.53 2.81
N LYS A 760 29.16 -56.57 2.50
CA LYS A 760 28.79 -56.93 1.10
C LYS A 760 27.29 -57.01 0.94
N LYS A 761 26.84 -56.77 -0.31
CA LYS A 761 25.43 -56.93 -0.74
C LYS A 761 25.39 -57.73 -2.05
N SER A 762 24.25 -58.38 -2.27
CA SER A 762 23.95 -59.02 -3.56
C SER A 762 23.01 -58.14 -4.35
N VAL A 763 23.36 -57.78 -5.58
CA VAL A 763 22.56 -57.04 -6.51
C VAL A 763 22.16 -57.92 -7.67
N ALA A 764 20.88 -58.21 -7.81
CA ALA A 764 20.34 -59.00 -8.91
C ALA A 764 19.87 -58.10 -10.05
N ILE A 765 20.42 -58.36 -11.22
CA ILE A 765 20.19 -57.54 -12.43
C ILE A 765 19.66 -58.41 -13.54
N ARG A 766 18.59 -57.99 -14.18
CA ARG A 766 18.05 -58.60 -15.39
C ARG A 766 18.60 -57.90 -16.61
N LEU A 767 19.15 -58.66 -17.53
CA LEU A 767 19.69 -58.21 -18.80
C LEU A 767 18.77 -58.68 -19.93
N THR A 768 18.34 -57.78 -20.78
CA THR A 768 17.49 -58.06 -21.94
C THR A 768 18.27 -57.84 -23.22
N TYR A 769 18.46 -58.94 -23.96
CA TYR A 769 19.12 -58.91 -25.26
C TYR A 769 18.07 -58.96 -26.36
N LEU A 770 18.27 -58.20 -27.42
CA LEU A 770 17.38 -58.18 -28.57
C LEU A 770 18.13 -57.64 -29.79
N ASP A 771 17.95 -58.31 -30.94
CA ASP A 771 18.29 -57.79 -32.27
C ASP A 771 16.96 -57.43 -33.00
N GLU A 772 16.87 -56.22 -33.50
CA GLU A 772 15.66 -55.72 -34.17
C GLU A 772 15.49 -56.38 -35.54
N ASN A 773 16.56 -56.89 -36.12
CA ASN A 773 16.59 -57.41 -37.48
C ASN A 773 16.62 -58.92 -37.58
N ASN A 774 17.10 -59.64 -36.53
CA ASN A 774 17.31 -61.06 -36.56
C ASN A 774 16.98 -61.70 -35.20
N THR A 775 16.70 -63.01 -35.24
CA THR A 775 16.66 -63.83 -34.03
C THR A 775 18.07 -64.03 -33.50
N LEU A 776 18.30 -63.71 -32.24
CA LEU A 776 19.59 -63.90 -31.58
C LEU A 776 19.94 -65.37 -31.45
N THR A 777 21.19 -65.76 -31.75
CA THR A 777 21.73 -67.07 -31.46
C THR A 777 22.31 -67.13 -30.04
N GLU A 778 22.32 -68.31 -29.43
CA GLU A 778 22.92 -68.53 -28.09
C GLU A 778 24.40 -68.12 -28.06
N GLU A 779 25.15 -68.27 -29.13
CA GLU A 779 26.59 -67.85 -29.22
C GLU A 779 26.72 -66.33 -29.16
N GLN A 780 25.87 -65.55 -29.83
CA GLN A 780 25.88 -64.11 -29.82
C GLN A 780 25.58 -63.56 -28.42
N VAL A 781 24.53 -64.08 -27.78
CA VAL A 781 24.15 -63.71 -26.41
C VAL A 781 25.26 -64.04 -25.41
N THR A 782 25.79 -65.26 -25.48
CA THR A 782 26.83 -65.76 -24.59
C THR A 782 28.13 -64.95 -24.70
N LYS A 783 28.52 -64.55 -25.90
CA LYS A 783 29.69 -63.70 -26.13
C LYS A 783 29.58 -62.35 -25.46
N VAL A 784 28.45 -61.64 -25.63
CA VAL A 784 28.24 -60.36 -25.03
C VAL A 784 28.05 -60.49 -23.52
N HIS A 785 27.33 -61.50 -23.07
CA HIS A 785 27.11 -61.80 -21.66
C HIS A 785 28.44 -62.02 -20.92
N GLN A 786 29.37 -62.82 -21.51
CA GLN A 786 30.71 -63.06 -20.96
C GLN A 786 31.54 -61.75 -20.90
N ALA A 787 31.45 -60.89 -21.91
CA ALA A 787 32.13 -59.62 -21.91
C ALA A 787 31.63 -58.70 -20.76
N ILE A 788 30.33 -58.71 -20.53
CA ILE A 788 29.72 -57.97 -19.40
C ILE A 788 30.22 -58.53 -18.07
N LEU A 789 30.22 -59.87 -17.88
CA LEU A 789 30.67 -60.54 -16.67
C LEU A 789 32.14 -60.23 -16.40
N ALA A 790 33.01 -60.36 -17.41
CA ALA A 790 34.42 -60.05 -17.26
C ALA A 790 34.67 -58.58 -16.86
N ALA A 791 33.89 -57.62 -17.41
CA ALA A 791 34.04 -56.25 -17.07
C ALA A 791 33.55 -55.97 -15.62
N LEU A 792 32.51 -56.65 -15.16
CA LEU A 792 32.00 -56.55 -13.80
C LEU A 792 32.97 -57.19 -12.78
N GLU A 793 33.57 -58.32 -13.12
CA GLU A 793 34.62 -58.98 -12.30
C GLU A 793 35.83 -58.05 -12.15
N ALA A 794 36.25 -57.39 -13.23
CA ALA A 794 37.36 -56.42 -13.21
C ALA A 794 37.08 -55.23 -12.26
N GLN A 795 35.84 -54.94 -11.96
CA GLN A 795 35.40 -53.92 -10.95
C GLN A 795 35.22 -54.52 -9.54
N GLY A 796 35.58 -55.77 -9.34
CA GLY A 796 35.45 -56.43 -8.03
C GLY A 796 34.08 -57.01 -7.74
N ALA A 797 33.15 -57.08 -8.69
CA ALA A 797 31.89 -57.79 -8.55
C ALA A 797 32.09 -59.32 -8.79
N THR A 798 31.55 -60.12 -7.93
CA THR A 798 31.61 -61.56 -8.07
C THR A 798 30.21 -62.15 -8.27
N LEU A 799 30.08 -63.15 -9.18
CA LEU A 799 28.81 -63.84 -9.34
C LEU A 799 28.47 -64.59 -8.06
N ARG A 800 27.20 -64.47 -7.61
CA ARG A 800 26.67 -65.31 -6.54
C ARG A 800 26.38 -66.68 -7.13
N GLY A 801 27.11 -67.69 -6.66
CA GLY A 801 26.92 -69.07 -7.10
C GLY A 801 25.59 -69.66 -6.65
#